data_f6dbcb440acb2463687d58b47d81bbe1
#
_entry.id   f6dbcb440acb2463687d58b47d81bbe1
#
_cell.length_a   1.000
_cell.length_b   1.000
_cell.length_c   1.000
_cell.angle_alpha   90.00
_cell.angle_beta   90.00
_cell.angle_gamma   90.00
#
_symmetry.space_group_name_H-M   'P 1'
#
loop_
_entity.id
_entity.type
_entity.pdbx_description
1 polymer ?
#
loop_
_entity_poly.entity_id
_entity_poly.type
_entity_poly.pdbx_seq_one_letter_code
_entity_poly.pdbx_strand_id
1 'polypeptide(L)'
;MRKKWIVRESNPLDVKKISDDTGVSELTAKILYHRGIRDAQSAKNFLEPEAALFHDPFAMKDMRAAVNRIKQAIDAREKICVYGDYDVDGMSASTILLRTLGKLDAVVENYIPDRSEGYGLNIPALQKIAAGSAKLLISVDCGITNEREIAAVKDALDVIVTDHHLPALEDVQSAVAVVNPNQRGCPYPEKNLCGAGVAFKLSQALMHDLRGVAVQSYTNDIEIAALATVADLVPLVGENRKIVRMGLKVMRETTCVGLRALINAAGIGVGKKISAGHVAFQIAPRLNSVGRLKTAREGVKLLLMEDADEARTLARQLDKMNQRRKDIEAKMLAEAEQKVRVMRAERGGDLSTLVVAGEGWLEGVIGLTASKLVERYNLPTIILTTQDGIIYRGSCRSIPALHMKNALDTMAELFDQYGGHSQAAGLTIKSERVPEFAERFDRYVRQHLSDEDFQPILNVDAIIDPARITFDVAHEFDKFEPYGLGNPHPVLACQNLHGTAAKAIGKDSVHLSFSVGENIRAVAWNCGNLAPLVENELIDVAYEPELNEWQGEVRIECKVSSLEPAAQGEGVLEREQLLDVYKFLRRARDFTEYFNLCSLVRAFNTQTGQNLSTYTFDGALKVFEELGLLIIDGDKKTFELPRPKNKLDLNNSRTYRLGRRERGLQAAKPPSAKIIPLDSAKRRSLQL
;
A
#
# COMPACT_ATOMS: atom_id res chain seq x y z
N MET A 1 10.66 -3.06 -15.01
CA MET A 1 9.93 -2.49 -16.19
C MET A 1 10.14 -0.99 -16.23
N ARG A 2 10.28 -0.40 -17.41
CA ARG A 2 10.29 1.08 -17.56
C ARG A 2 9.00 1.65 -17.03
N LYS A 3 9.11 2.67 -16.17
CA LYS A 3 7.94 3.41 -15.69
C LYS A 3 7.61 4.53 -16.67
N LYS A 4 6.33 4.68 -17.00
CA LYS A 4 5.86 5.85 -17.73
C LYS A 4 5.77 7.03 -16.78
N TRP A 5 6.58 8.06 -17.00
CA TRP A 5 6.49 9.28 -16.20
C TRP A 5 5.30 10.12 -16.65
N ILE A 6 4.44 10.47 -15.72
CA ILE A 6 3.38 11.43 -15.91
C ILE A 6 3.75 12.67 -15.10
N VAL A 7 4.16 13.71 -15.80
CA VAL A 7 4.46 14.99 -15.16
C VAL A 7 3.15 15.71 -14.90
N ARG A 8 2.90 16.03 -13.63
CA ARG A 8 1.69 16.71 -13.22
C ARG A 8 1.70 18.16 -13.69
N GLU A 9 0.63 18.58 -14.34
CA GLU A 9 0.46 19.96 -14.76
C GLU A 9 -0.07 20.84 -13.61
N SER A 10 0.31 22.11 -13.62
CA SER A 10 -0.16 23.11 -12.67
C SER A 10 -0.37 24.44 -13.38
N ASN A 11 -1.33 25.24 -12.89
CA ASN A 11 -1.50 26.62 -13.33
C ASN A 11 -0.42 27.50 -12.67
N PRO A 12 0.47 28.13 -13.43
CA PRO A 12 1.54 28.96 -12.86
C PRO A 12 1.04 30.12 -11.99
N LEU A 13 -0.12 30.72 -12.32
CA LEU A 13 -0.68 31.84 -11.54
C LEU A 13 -1.18 31.37 -10.17
N ASP A 14 -1.82 30.19 -10.13
CA ASP A 14 -2.28 29.61 -8.85
C ASP A 14 -1.11 29.19 -7.98
N VAL A 15 -0.08 28.59 -8.57
CA VAL A 15 1.17 28.22 -7.89
C VAL A 15 1.83 29.46 -7.29
N LYS A 16 1.98 30.51 -8.08
CA LYS A 16 2.56 31.79 -7.60
C LYS A 16 1.74 32.37 -6.46
N LYS A 17 0.42 32.39 -6.58
CA LYS A 17 -0.48 32.88 -5.52
C LYS A 17 -0.29 32.10 -4.22
N ILE A 18 -0.24 30.76 -4.28
CA ILE A 18 0.01 29.92 -3.10
C ILE A 18 1.36 30.28 -2.48
N SER A 19 2.43 30.42 -3.28
CA SER A 19 3.76 30.79 -2.85
C SER A 19 3.76 32.16 -2.14
N ASP A 20 3.18 33.19 -2.78
CA ASP A 20 3.13 34.56 -2.25
C ASP A 20 2.30 34.63 -0.94
N ASP A 21 1.18 33.91 -0.86
CA ASP A 21 0.27 33.93 0.29
C ASP A 21 0.79 33.13 1.50
N THR A 22 1.66 32.14 1.27
CA THR A 22 2.15 31.22 2.33
C THR A 22 3.64 31.41 2.65
N GLY A 23 4.40 32.06 1.78
CA GLY A 23 5.84 32.24 1.92
C GLY A 23 6.69 31.00 1.63
N VAL A 24 6.08 29.91 1.08
CA VAL A 24 6.84 28.73 0.67
C VAL A 24 7.42 28.92 -0.73
N SER A 25 8.43 28.12 -1.08
CA SER A 25 9.02 28.13 -2.42
C SER A 25 7.97 27.79 -3.52
N GLU A 26 8.19 28.27 -4.73
CA GLU A 26 7.31 27.92 -5.87
C GLU A 26 7.24 26.41 -6.12
N LEU A 27 8.31 25.67 -5.86
CA LEU A 27 8.34 24.23 -5.97
C LEU A 27 7.41 23.58 -4.95
N THR A 28 7.47 24.01 -3.70
CA THR A 28 6.58 23.58 -2.63
C THR A 28 5.13 23.95 -2.92
N ALA A 29 4.88 25.18 -3.41
CA ALA A 29 3.55 25.63 -3.81
C ALA A 29 2.98 24.77 -4.97
N LYS A 30 3.81 24.38 -5.93
CA LYS A 30 3.42 23.45 -7.00
C LYS A 30 2.99 22.10 -6.47
N ILE A 31 3.72 21.55 -5.50
CA ILE A 31 3.36 20.27 -4.89
C ILE A 31 2.06 20.38 -4.07
N LEU A 32 1.87 21.47 -3.33
CA LEU A 32 0.59 21.77 -2.66
C LEU A 32 -0.57 21.83 -3.65
N TYR A 33 -0.35 22.51 -4.79
CA TYR A 33 -1.33 22.54 -5.88
C TYR A 33 -1.69 21.13 -6.37
N HIS A 34 -0.72 20.23 -6.54
CA HIS A 34 -0.95 18.83 -6.93
C HIS A 34 -1.69 18.01 -5.86
N ARG A 35 -1.68 18.45 -4.59
CA ARG A 35 -2.47 17.87 -3.48
C ARG A 35 -3.89 18.44 -3.41
N GLY A 36 -4.30 19.28 -4.37
CA GLY A 36 -5.62 19.91 -4.40
C GLY A 36 -5.76 21.15 -3.53
N ILE A 37 -4.66 21.64 -2.96
CA ILE A 37 -4.64 22.83 -2.11
C ILE A 37 -4.59 24.08 -2.98
N ARG A 38 -5.49 25.03 -2.76
CA ARG A 38 -5.69 26.19 -3.63
C ARG A 38 -5.66 27.54 -2.91
N ASP A 39 -5.60 27.55 -1.59
CA ASP A 39 -5.65 28.75 -0.77
C ASP A 39 -4.71 28.65 0.43
N ALA A 40 -4.37 29.81 1.00
CA ALA A 40 -3.41 29.92 2.10
C ALA A 40 -3.86 29.22 3.39
N GLN A 41 -5.18 29.24 3.71
CA GLN A 41 -5.67 28.59 4.92
C GLN A 41 -5.58 27.08 4.82
N SER A 42 -5.96 26.51 3.69
CA SER A 42 -5.81 25.06 3.40
C SER A 42 -4.34 24.65 3.40
N ALA A 43 -3.45 25.48 2.84
CA ALA A 43 -2.02 25.24 2.86
C ALA A 43 -1.46 25.24 4.29
N LYS A 44 -1.84 26.22 5.11
CA LYS A 44 -1.46 26.27 6.52
C LYS A 44 -1.94 25.04 7.30
N ASN A 45 -3.21 24.67 7.14
CA ASN A 45 -3.77 23.49 7.81
C ASN A 45 -3.05 22.21 7.37
N PHE A 46 -2.59 22.12 6.12
CA PHE A 46 -1.85 20.98 5.61
C PHE A 46 -0.40 20.94 6.14
N LEU A 47 0.30 22.07 6.16
CA LEU A 47 1.69 22.16 6.58
C LEU A 47 1.83 22.10 8.12
N GLU A 48 0.83 22.59 8.84
CA GLU A 48 0.77 22.66 10.31
C GLU A 48 -0.51 22.00 10.86
N PRO A 49 -0.71 20.69 10.63
CA PRO A 49 -1.98 20.01 10.95
C PRO A 49 -2.28 19.99 12.46
N GLU A 50 -1.27 20.15 13.31
CA GLU A 50 -1.45 20.24 14.76
C GLU A 50 -2.27 21.48 15.18
N ALA A 51 -2.16 22.57 14.43
CA ALA A 51 -2.89 23.80 14.68
C ALA A 51 -4.36 23.75 14.23
N ALA A 52 -4.71 22.84 13.32
CA ALA A 52 -6.10 22.62 12.90
C ALA A 52 -6.94 22.08 14.07
N LEU A 53 -8.24 22.37 14.09
CA LEU A 53 -9.14 21.82 15.10
C LEU A 53 -9.58 20.40 14.74
N PHE A 54 -9.79 19.56 15.75
CA PHE A 54 -10.55 18.31 15.58
C PHE A 54 -12.01 18.65 15.28
N HIS A 55 -12.62 17.88 14.38
CA HIS A 55 -14.07 17.99 14.17
C HIS A 55 -14.83 17.58 15.44
N ASP A 56 -16.01 18.18 15.65
CA ASP A 56 -16.87 17.80 16.75
C ASP A 56 -17.32 16.32 16.58
N PRO A 57 -16.99 15.42 17.54
CA PRO A 57 -17.41 14.03 17.46
C PRO A 57 -18.92 13.85 17.40
N PHE A 58 -19.69 14.78 17.99
CA PHE A 58 -21.15 14.73 17.96
C PHE A 58 -21.76 15.11 16.61
N ALA A 59 -20.97 15.61 15.66
CA ALA A 59 -21.40 15.72 14.28
C ALA A 59 -21.51 14.34 13.58
N MET A 60 -20.94 13.29 14.16
CA MET A 60 -21.12 11.93 13.64
C MET A 60 -22.51 11.40 14.03
N LYS A 61 -23.24 10.90 13.04
CA LYS A 61 -24.60 10.38 13.24
C LYS A 61 -24.59 9.31 14.33
N ASP A 62 -25.60 9.30 15.17
CA ASP A 62 -25.81 8.39 16.32
C ASP A 62 -24.76 8.48 17.45
N MET A 63 -23.75 9.34 17.36
CA MET A 63 -22.76 9.50 18.42
C MET A 63 -23.41 9.84 19.77
N ARG A 64 -24.41 10.72 19.77
CA ARG A 64 -25.12 11.07 21.02
C ARG A 64 -25.90 9.88 21.59
N ALA A 65 -26.53 9.06 20.75
CA ALA A 65 -27.22 7.85 21.20
C ALA A 65 -26.23 6.83 21.79
N ALA A 66 -25.10 6.63 21.14
CA ALA A 66 -24.02 5.76 21.63
C ALA A 66 -23.50 6.21 23.00
N VAL A 67 -23.16 7.50 23.15
CA VAL A 67 -22.69 8.07 24.42
C VAL A 67 -23.71 7.89 25.53
N ASN A 68 -25.00 8.18 25.26
CA ASN A 68 -26.07 8.02 26.25
C ASN A 68 -26.23 6.57 26.70
N ARG A 69 -26.21 5.58 25.77
CA ARG A 69 -26.34 4.16 26.12
C ARG A 69 -25.11 3.65 26.90
N ILE A 70 -23.91 4.09 26.54
CA ILE A 70 -22.68 3.75 27.28
C ILE A 70 -22.75 4.34 28.70
N LYS A 71 -23.17 5.59 28.84
CA LYS A 71 -23.38 6.23 30.16
C LYS A 71 -24.36 5.44 31.02
N GLN A 72 -25.50 5.04 30.48
CA GLN A 72 -26.47 4.20 31.20
C GLN A 72 -25.84 2.87 31.68
N ALA A 73 -25.02 2.23 30.83
CA ALA A 73 -24.33 0.99 31.20
C ALA A 73 -23.33 1.23 32.35
N ILE A 74 -22.60 2.35 32.33
CA ILE A 74 -21.65 2.71 33.39
C ILE A 74 -22.40 2.98 34.69
N ASP A 75 -23.45 3.80 34.66
CA ASP A 75 -24.24 4.18 35.83
C ASP A 75 -24.94 2.96 36.48
N ALA A 76 -25.40 2.00 35.65
CA ALA A 76 -26.00 0.75 36.10
C ALA A 76 -25.00 -0.37 36.40
N ARG A 77 -23.70 -0.14 36.24
CA ARG A 77 -22.64 -1.15 36.36
C ARG A 77 -22.86 -2.37 35.44
N GLU A 78 -23.47 -2.18 34.32
CA GLU A 78 -23.61 -3.22 33.31
C GLU A 78 -22.25 -3.59 32.71
N LYS A 79 -22.03 -4.86 32.43
CA LYS A 79 -20.83 -5.30 31.75
C LYS A 79 -20.93 -4.95 30.27
N ILE A 80 -19.90 -4.29 29.75
CA ILE A 80 -19.73 -3.89 28.36
C ILE A 80 -18.72 -4.84 27.70
N CYS A 81 -19.08 -5.47 26.58
CA CYS A 81 -18.18 -6.24 25.75
C CYS A 81 -17.70 -5.37 24.57
N VAL A 82 -16.38 -5.17 24.43
CA VAL A 82 -15.77 -4.56 23.25
C VAL A 82 -15.39 -5.67 22.30
N TYR A 83 -16.03 -5.70 21.12
CA TYR A 83 -15.80 -6.71 20.08
C TYR A 83 -15.02 -6.07 18.92
N GLY A 84 -13.76 -6.46 18.72
CA GLY A 84 -12.90 -5.90 17.68
C GLY A 84 -12.59 -6.88 16.56
N ASP A 85 -12.02 -6.36 15.44
CA ASP A 85 -11.45 -7.19 14.40
C ASP A 85 -10.02 -7.65 14.76
N TYR A 86 -9.49 -8.61 13.99
CA TYR A 86 -8.23 -9.31 14.25
C TYR A 86 -6.99 -8.63 13.65
N ASP A 87 -7.12 -7.49 13.00
CA ASP A 87 -5.98 -6.73 12.46
C ASP A 87 -5.53 -5.58 13.38
N VAL A 88 -4.55 -4.79 12.93
CA VAL A 88 -4.02 -3.68 13.75
C VAL A 88 -5.06 -2.63 14.02
N ASP A 89 -5.99 -2.36 13.09
CA ASP A 89 -7.02 -1.35 13.29
C ASP A 89 -8.02 -1.81 14.36
N GLY A 90 -8.59 -3.01 14.23
CA GLY A 90 -9.50 -3.56 15.23
C GLY A 90 -8.86 -3.75 16.61
N MET A 91 -7.58 -4.21 16.66
CA MET A 91 -6.84 -4.32 17.93
C MET A 91 -6.60 -2.94 18.58
N SER A 92 -6.25 -1.93 17.79
CA SER A 92 -6.02 -0.56 18.27
C SER A 92 -7.32 0.10 18.71
N ALA A 93 -8.40 -0.05 17.94
CA ALA A 93 -9.72 0.44 18.28
C ALA A 93 -10.24 -0.16 19.62
N SER A 94 -10.10 -1.48 19.77
CA SER A 94 -10.40 -2.17 21.03
C SER A 94 -9.59 -1.61 22.18
N THR A 95 -8.28 -1.43 22.01
CA THR A 95 -7.40 -0.90 23.06
C THR A 95 -7.80 0.52 23.47
N ILE A 96 -8.09 1.41 22.53
CA ILE A 96 -8.51 2.79 22.81
C ILE A 96 -9.79 2.80 23.64
N LEU A 97 -10.83 2.02 23.23
CA LEU A 97 -12.08 1.98 23.99
C LEU A 97 -11.93 1.32 25.35
N LEU A 98 -11.22 0.20 25.47
CA LEU A 98 -10.99 -0.46 26.77
C LEU A 98 -10.29 0.48 27.76
N ARG A 99 -9.27 1.23 27.32
CA ARG A 99 -8.59 2.23 28.15
C ARG A 99 -9.48 3.40 28.53
N THR A 100 -10.30 3.87 27.58
CA THR A 100 -11.25 4.96 27.84
C THR A 100 -12.35 4.53 28.80
N LEU A 101 -12.96 3.38 28.59
CA LEU A 101 -14.00 2.84 29.47
C LEU A 101 -13.45 2.50 30.85
N GLY A 102 -12.21 2.00 30.95
CA GLY A 102 -11.52 1.80 32.22
C GLY A 102 -11.33 3.10 33.03
N LYS A 103 -10.98 4.22 32.36
CA LYS A 103 -10.89 5.57 32.99
C LYS A 103 -12.26 6.10 33.44
N LEU A 104 -13.33 5.54 32.93
CA LEU A 104 -14.73 5.87 33.30
C LEU A 104 -15.31 4.88 34.31
N ASP A 105 -14.49 3.99 34.90
CA ASP A 105 -14.86 3.00 35.88
C ASP A 105 -15.89 1.96 35.37
N ALA A 106 -15.97 1.74 34.05
CA ALA A 106 -16.86 0.78 33.45
C ALA A 106 -16.39 -0.68 33.69
N VAL A 107 -17.34 -1.60 33.79
CA VAL A 107 -17.05 -3.04 33.82
C VAL A 107 -16.92 -3.54 32.40
N VAL A 108 -15.71 -3.88 31.95
CA VAL A 108 -15.43 -4.19 30.54
C VAL A 108 -14.85 -5.59 30.37
N GLU A 109 -15.17 -6.21 29.24
CA GLU A 109 -14.49 -7.38 28.71
C GLU A 109 -14.18 -7.17 27.22
N ASN A 110 -13.24 -7.95 26.68
CA ASN A 110 -12.82 -7.86 25.26
C ASN A 110 -13.01 -9.18 24.54
N TYR A 111 -13.51 -9.12 23.32
CA TYR A 111 -13.60 -10.25 22.41
C TYR A 111 -12.97 -9.90 21.08
N ILE A 112 -11.99 -10.67 20.66
CA ILE A 112 -11.41 -10.61 19.31
C ILE A 112 -11.61 -11.98 18.69
N PRO A 113 -12.29 -12.10 17.53
CA PRO A 113 -12.46 -13.37 16.85
C PRO A 113 -11.12 -13.89 16.30
N ASP A 114 -11.02 -15.21 16.23
CA ASP A 114 -9.94 -15.81 15.46
C ASP A 114 -10.27 -15.72 13.95
N ARG A 115 -9.26 -15.62 13.10
CA ARG A 115 -9.47 -15.50 11.63
C ARG A 115 -10.31 -16.63 11.04
N SER A 116 -10.31 -17.82 11.66
CA SER A 116 -11.14 -18.96 11.27
C SER A 116 -12.63 -18.74 11.52
N GLU A 117 -13.00 -17.80 12.41
CA GLU A 117 -14.39 -17.43 12.67
C GLU A 117 -14.98 -16.50 11.59
N GLY A 118 -14.14 -16.00 10.67
CA GLY A 118 -14.51 -15.08 9.62
C GLY A 118 -14.26 -13.62 10.00
N TYR A 119 -14.62 -12.72 9.11
CA TYR A 119 -14.59 -11.27 9.31
C TYR A 119 -15.94 -10.77 9.82
N GLY A 120 -15.90 -9.79 10.72
CA GLY A 120 -17.08 -9.13 11.25
C GLY A 120 -17.73 -9.87 12.42
N LEU A 121 -18.97 -9.47 12.73
CA LEU A 121 -19.75 -10.11 13.79
C LEU A 121 -20.22 -11.49 13.31
N ASN A 122 -20.20 -12.47 14.20
CA ASN A 122 -20.73 -13.80 13.92
C ASN A 122 -21.74 -14.26 14.99
N ILE A 123 -22.79 -14.95 14.56
CA ILE A 123 -23.90 -15.38 15.45
C ILE A 123 -23.41 -16.22 16.63
N PRO A 124 -22.52 -17.24 16.46
CA PRO A 124 -22.04 -18.04 17.59
C PRO A 124 -21.35 -17.21 18.67
N ALA A 125 -20.47 -16.25 18.26
CA ALA A 125 -19.79 -15.37 19.22
C ALA A 125 -20.78 -14.43 19.92
N LEU A 126 -21.71 -13.81 19.18
CA LEU A 126 -22.73 -12.93 19.75
C LEU A 126 -23.65 -13.68 20.75
N GLN A 127 -24.09 -14.89 20.43
CA GLN A 127 -24.89 -15.73 21.32
C GLN A 127 -24.13 -16.10 22.60
N LYS A 128 -22.83 -16.41 22.47
CA LYS A 128 -21.97 -16.69 23.64
C LYS A 128 -21.84 -15.45 24.53
N ILE A 129 -21.66 -14.25 23.97
CA ILE A 129 -21.58 -13.00 24.71
C ILE A 129 -22.92 -12.67 25.37
N ALA A 130 -24.03 -12.81 24.63
CA ALA A 130 -25.39 -12.60 25.17
C ALA A 130 -25.78 -13.59 26.29
N ALA A 131 -25.32 -14.84 26.19
CA ALA A 131 -25.51 -15.85 27.26
C ALA A 131 -24.63 -15.58 28.50
N GLY A 132 -23.63 -14.71 28.35
CA GLY A 132 -22.77 -14.24 29.44
C GLY A 132 -23.42 -13.14 30.27
N SER A 133 -22.61 -12.36 30.97
CA SER A 133 -23.06 -11.24 31.81
C SER A 133 -23.07 -9.90 31.13
N ALA A 134 -22.62 -9.79 29.87
CA ALA A 134 -22.61 -8.54 29.09
C ALA A 134 -24.05 -8.12 28.76
N LYS A 135 -24.36 -6.81 28.92
CA LYS A 135 -25.62 -6.20 28.55
C LYS A 135 -25.50 -5.25 27.37
N LEU A 136 -24.27 -4.80 27.11
CA LEU A 136 -23.94 -3.93 25.98
C LEU A 136 -22.73 -4.50 25.25
N LEU A 137 -22.83 -4.60 23.93
CA LEU A 137 -21.70 -4.88 23.04
C LEU A 137 -21.38 -3.61 22.24
N ILE A 138 -20.11 -3.25 22.15
CA ILE A 138 -19.62 -2.20 21.26
C ILE A 138 -18.70 -2.88 20.25
N SER A 139 -19.15 -2.97 18.99
CA SER A 139 -18.25 -3.43 17.94
C SER A 139 -17.33 -2.30 17.52
N VAL A 140 -16.07 -2.64 17.20
CA VAL A 140 -15.09 -1.68 16.69
C VAL A 140 -14.44 -2.24 15.42
N ASP A 141 -14.35 -1.41 14.40
CA ASP A 141 -13.77 -1.74 13.11
C ASP A 141 -14.55 -2.86 12.36
N CYS A 142 -15.79 -3.07 12.71
CA CYS A 142 -16.70 -4.03 12.06
C CYS A 142 -18.15 -3.77 12.47
N GLY A 143 -19.09 -4.37 11.72
CA GLY A 143 -20.50 -4.40 12.12
C GLY A 143 -21.46 -3.69 11.18
N ILE A 144 -20.99 -2.76 10.33
CA ILE A 144 -21.88 -1.97 9.44
C ILE A 144 -22.63 -2.83 8.41
N THR A 145 -22.21 -4.05 8.16
CA THR A 145 -22.85 -4.98 7.23
C THR A 145 -23.51 -6.17 7.93
N ASN A 146 -23.59 -6.16 9.27
CA ASN A 146 -23.98 -7.32 10.10
C ASN A 146 -25.40 -7.18 10.68
N GLU A 147 -26.37 -6.60 9.96
CA GLU A 147 -27.74 -6.47 10.43
C GLU A 147 -28.35 -7.80 10.90
N ARG A 148 -28.17 -8.87 10.11
CA ARG A 148 -28.70 -10.21 10.43
C ARG A 148 -28.14 -10.78 11.74
N GLU A 149 -26.86 -10.63 11.97
CA GLU A 149 -26.17 -11.11 13.16
C GLU A 149 -26.62 -10.32 14.39
N ILE A 150 -26.75 -9.00 14.27
CA ILE A 150 -27.20 -8.11 15.35
C ILE A 150 -28.66 -8.40 15.70
N ALA A 151 -29.55 -8.53 14.69
CA ALA A 151 -30.95 -8.85 14.88
C ALA A 151 -31.16 -10.18 15.64
N ALA A 152 -30.25 -11.16 15.47
CA ALA A 152 -30.33 -12.45 16.14
C ALA A 152 -30.14 -12.38 17.66
N VAL A 153 -29.63 -11.27 18.21
CA VAL A 153 -29.33 -11.12 19.67
C VAL A 153 -29.97 -9.88 20.29
N LYS A 154 -30.70 -9.05 19.53
CA LYS A 154 -31.22 -7.75 19.97
C LYS A 154 -32.10 -7.78 21.23
N ASP A 155 -32.78 -8.90 21.51
CA ASP A 155 -33.65 -9.03 22.67
C ASP A 155 -32.87 -9.38 23.98
N ALA A 156 -31.60 -9.75 23.85
CA ALA A 156 -30.76 -10.18 24.98
C ALA A 156 -29.53 -9.26 25.17
N LEU A 157 -29.09 -8.57 24.15
CA LEU A 157 -27.87 -7.79 24.14
C LEU A 157 -28.04 -6.53 23.29
N ASP A 158 -27.87 -5.35 23.90
CA ASP A 158 -27.79 -4.10 23.16
C ASP A 158 -26.46 -4.03 22.38
N VAL A 159 -26.54 -3.57 21.15
CA VAL A 159 -25.36 -3.44 20.27
C VAL A 159 -25.19 -1.98 19.81
N ILE A 160 -23.98 -1.46 20.00
CA ILE A 160 -23.51 -0.23 19.35
C ILE A 160 -22.47 -0.66 18.30
N VAL A 161 -22.69 -0.24 17.07
CA VAL A 161 -21.72 -0.44 15.98
C VAL A 161 -20.81 0.78 15.89
N THR A 162 -19.49 0.59 15.98
CA THR A 162 -18.52 1.61 15.57
C THR A 162 -17.66 1.05 14.45
N ASP A 163 -17.74 1.67 13.28
CA ASP A 163 -17.14 1.15 12.05
C ASP A 163 -16.77 2.29 11.11
N HIS A 164 -15.98 2.00 10.09
CA HIS A 164 -15.59 2.95 9.05
C HIS A 164 -15.81 2.39 7.63
N HIS A 165 -16.14 1.12 7.52
CA HIS A 165 -16.38 0.47 6.23
C HIS A 165 -17.63 1.03 5.54
N LEU A 166 -17.71 0.82 4.23
CA LEU A 166 -18.89 1.23 3.45
C LEU A 166 -20.10 0.39 3.86
N PRO A 167 -21.27 1.03 4.06
CA PRO A 167 -22.49 0.31 4.42
C PRO A 167 -22.95 -0.60 3.27
N ALA A 168 -23.66 -1.67 3.64
CA ALA A 168 -24.39 -2.51 2.68
C ALA A 168 -25.57 -1.77 2.03
N LEU A 169 -26.32 -2.46 1.16
CA LEU A 169 -27.56 -1.92 0.59
C LEU A 169 -28.62 -1.68 1.67
N GLU A 170 -28.68 -2.56 2.66
CA GLU A 170 -29.56 -2.45 3.83
C GLU A 170 -28.80 -1.84 5.00
N ASP A 171 -29.41 -0.87 5.66
CA ASP A 171 -28.85 -0.22 6.84
C ASP A 171 -29.01 -1.12 8.07
N VAL A 172 -28.09 -1.01 9.02
CA VAL A 172 -28.20 -1.68 10.33
C VAL A 172 -29.27 -0.98 11.16
N GLN A 173 -30.38 -1.67 11.42
CA GLN A 173 -31.55 -1.16 12.15
C GLN A 173 -31.71 -1.77 13.54
N SER A 174 -31.12 -2.95 13.79
CA SER A 174 -31.23 -3.67 15.05
C SER A 174 -30.24 -3.21 16.12
N ALA A 175 -29.28 -2.36 15.76
CA ALA A 175 -28.36 -1.74 16.71
C ALA A 175 -28.99 -0.53 17.41
N VAL A 176 -28.60 -0.29 18.67
CA VAL A 176 -29.04 0.90 19.45
C VAL A 176 -28.44 2.19 18.85
N ALA A 177 -27.25 2.10 18.32
CA ALA A 177 -26.57 3.21 17.62
C ALA A 177 -25.57 2.65 16.59
N VAL A 178 -25.41 3.40 15.49
CA VAL A 178 -24.42 3.11 14.45
C VAL A 178 -23.54 4.34 14.27
N VAL A 179 -22.30 4.25 14.77
CA VAL A 179 -21.31 5.34 14.67
C VAL A 179 -20.35 5.02 13.54
N ASN A 180 -20.63 5.55 12.36
CA ASN A 180 -19.82 5.33 11.17
C ASN A 180 -19.88 6.60 10.29
N PRO A 181 -18.73 7.21 9.94
CA PRO A 181 -18.71 8.42 9.09
C PRO A 181 -19.28 8.16 7.70
N ASN A 182 -19.24 6.92 7.21
CA ASN A 182 -19.68 6.52 5.88
C ASN A 182 -21.18 6.07 5.83
N GLN A 183 -21.85 5.96 6.99
CA GLN A 183 -23.27 5.61 6.99
C GLN A 183 -24.12 6.70 6.29
N ARG A 184 -25.25 6.29 5.73
CA ARG A 184 -26.14 7.18 5.00
C ARG A 184 -26.63 8.35 5.87
N GLY A 185 -26.52 9.55 5.32
CA GLY A 185 -26.96 10.77 6.01
C GLY A 185 -26.06 11.22 7.16
N CYS A 186 -24.89 10.65 7.36
CA CYS A 186 -23.93 11.13 8.37
C CYS A 186 -23.27 12.45 7.91
N PRO A 187 -23.40 13.55 8.66
CA PRO A 187 -22.83 14.85 8.28
C PRO A 187 -21.35 15.01 8.66
N TYR A 188 -20.73 14.00 9.29
CA TYR A 188 -19.34 14.08 9.72
C TYR A 188 -18.40 14.35 8.52
N PRO A 189 -17.55 15.39 8.57
CA PRO A 189 -16.82 15.82 7.38
C PRO A 189 -15.69 14.87 6.96
N GLU A 190 -14.98 14.21 7.92
CA GLU A 190 -13.91 13.27 7.60
C GLU A 190 -14.48 11.85 7.38
N LYS A 191 -14.48 11.43 6.12
CA LYS A 191 -15.01 10.12 5.72
C LYS A 191 -13.99 9.00 5.73
N ASN A 192 -12.72 9.35 5.85
CA ASN A 192 -11.62 8.41 5.72
C ASN A 192 -11.02 7.99 7.08
N LEU A 193 -11.72 8.19 8.19
CA LEU A 193 -11.24 7.64 9.46
C LEU A 193 -11.12 6.11 9.37
N CYS A 194 -10.10 5.52 9.99
CA CYS A 194 -10.05 4.09 10.25
C CYS A 194 -10.90 3.72 11.48
N GLY A 195 -11.10 2.44 11.77
CA GLY A 195 -11.88 1.98 12.92
C GLY A 195 -11.37 2.53 14.27
N ALA A 196 -10.05 2.55 14.47
CA ALA A 196 -9.43 3.17 15.64
C ALA A 196 -9.61 4.70 15.67
N GLY A 197 -9.68 5.34 14.51
CA GLY A 197 -10.02 6.75 14.40
C GLY A 197 -11.45 7.02 14.87
N VAL A 198 -12.42 6.18 14.51
CA VAL A 198 -13.80 6.25 15.00
C VAL A 198 -13.87 5.98 16.51
N ALA A 199 -13.14 4.96 17.01
CA ALA A 199 -13.03 4.68 18.44
C ALA A 199 -12.41 5.85 19.22
N PHE A 200 -11.40 6.53 18.66
CA PHE A 200 -10.82 7.74 19.23
C PHE A 200 -11.85 8.88 19.30
N LYS A 201 -12.68 9.08 18.27
CA LYS A 201 -13.77 10.08 18.28
C LYS A 201 -14.83 9.75 19.32
N LEU A 202 -15.22 8.47 19.48
CA LEU A 202 -16.12 8.04 20.54
C LEU A 202 -15.51 8.30 21.94
N SER A 203 -14.21 8.07 22.09
CA SER A 203 -13.49 8.36 23.32
C SER A 203 -13.47 9.87 23.64
N GLN A 204 -13.27 10.73 22.63
CA GLN A 204 -13.39 12.19 22.78
C GLN A 204 -14.80 12.58 23.25
N ALA A 205 -15.85 12.00 22.65
CA ALA A 205 -17.25 12.27 23.01
C ALA A 205 -17.58 11.84 24.44
N LEU A 206 -17.16 10.62 24.83
CA LEU A 206 -17.35 10.10 26.20
C LEU A 206 -16.65 10.95 27.26
N MET A 207 -15.41 11.30 27.03
CA MET A 207 -14.64 12.12 27.99
C MET A 207 -15.15 13.54 28.05
N HIS A 208 -15.64 14.08 26.95
CA HIS A 208 -16.30 15.39 26.94
C HIS A 208 -17.58 15.39 27.78
N ASP A 209 -18.49 14.44 27.52
CA ASP A 209 -19.82 14.36 28.16
C ASP A 209 -19.76 13.95 29.64
N LEU A 210 -18.89 12.98 29.98
CA LEU A 210 -18.86 12.38 31.32
C LEU A 210 -17.81 12.98 32.26
N ARG A 211 -16.79 13.65 31.73
CA ARG A 211 -15.66 14.23 32.53
C ARG A 211 -15.40 15.70 32.23
N GLY A 212 -16.15 16.33 31.32
CA GLY A 212 -15.99 17.74 30.95
C GLY A 212 -14.69 18.07 30.22
N VAL A 213 -13.99 17.08 29.66
CA VAL A 213 -12.75 17.29 28.93
C VAL A 213 -13.06 17.94 27.58
N ALA A 214 -12.43 19.06 27.25
CA ALA A 214 -12.62 19.68 25.95
C ALA A 214 -12.12 18.76 24.84
N VAL A 215 -12.90 18.61 23.77
CA VAL A 215 -12.59 17.75 22.61
C VAL A 215 -11.19 18.02 22.05
N GLN A 216 -10.83 19.31 21.94
CA GLN A 216 -9.53 19.71 21.40
C GLN A 216 -8.33 19.35 22.30
N SER A 217 -8.59 19.15 23.58
CA SER A 217 -7.56 18.82 24.59
C SER A 217 -7.41 17.31 24.82
N TYR A 218 -8.36 16.51 24.34
CA TYR A 218 -8.30 15.05 24.51
C TYR A 218 -7.44 14.43 23.41
N THR A 219 -6.25 14.01 23.79
CA THR A 219 -5.27 13.35 22.91
C THR A 219 -4.75 12.04 23.47
N ASN A 220 -5.43 11.48 24.48
CA ASN A 220 -5.07 10.20 25.05
C ASN A 220 -5.15 9.10 23.96
N ASP A 221 -4.13 8.25 23.94
CA ASP A 221 -4.04 7.11 23.02
C ASP A 221 -3.98 7.51 21.52
N ILE A 222 -3.66 8.79 21.22
CA ILE A 222 -3.54 9.28 19.85
C ILE A 222 -2.43 8.57 19.08
N GLU A 223 -1.37 8.11 19.75
CA GLU A 223 -0.33 7.29 19.16
C GLU A 223 -0.84 5.91 18.73
N ILE A 224 -1.83 5.35 19.42
CA ILE A 224 -2.48 4.08 19.04
C ILE A 224 -3.42 4.32 17.85
N ALA A 225 -4.17 5.43 17.85
CA ALA A 225 -4.98 5.83 16.70
C ALA A 225 -4.11 6.09 15.45
N ALA A 226 -2.94 6.72 15.62
CA ALA A 226 -1.99 6.95 14.53
C ALA A 226 -1.39 5.63 14.00
N LEU A 227 -1.05 4.69 14.89
CA LEU A 227 -0.59 3.36 14.50
C LEU A 227 -1.59 2.68 13.57
N ALA A 228 -2.86 2.68 13.95
CA ALA A 228 -3.95 2.09 13.18
C ALA A 228 -4.19 2.83 11.85
N THR A 229 -4.30 4.15 11.88
CA THR A 229 -4.52 4.99 10.68
C THR A 229 -3.48 4.72 9.59
N VAL A 230 -2.21 4.53 9.99
CA VAL A 230 -1.15 4.17 9.03
C VAL A 230 -1.25 2.71 8.59
N ALA A 231 -1.59 1.79 9.50
CA ALA A 231 -1.64 0.36 9.23
C ALA A 231 -2.79 -0.04 8.30
N ASP A 232 -3.93 0.63 8.42
CA ASP A 232 -5.14 0.42 7.63
C ASP A 232 -5.07 1.10 6.24
N LEU A 233 -3.99 1.83 5.96
CA LEU A 233 -3.75 2.49 4.67
C LEU A 233 -4.87 3.48 4.27
N VAL A 234 -5.48 4.15 5.22
CA VAL A 234 -6.41 5.25 4.92
C VAL A 234 -5.68 6.53 4.52
N PRO A 235 -6.31 7.43 3.74
CA PRO A 235 -5.66 8.66 3.28
C PRO A 235 -5.16 9.54 4.43
N LEU A 236 -3.88 9.95 4.39
CA LEU A 236 -3.24 10.81 5.38
C LEU A 236 -3.49 12.30 5.06
N VAL A 237 -4.75 12.65 4.99
CA VAL A 237 -5.27 14.01 4.74
C VAL A 237 -6.23 14.41 5.86
N GLY A 238 -6.65 15.66 5.91
CA GLY A 238 -7.66 16.13 6.87
C GLY A 238 -7.33 15.75 8.33
N GLU A 239 -8.30 15.21 9.04
CA GLU A 239 -8.17 14.82 10.45
C GLU A 239 -7.22 13.63 10.65
N ASN A 240 -7.17 12.68 9.70
CA ASN A 240 -6.20 11.58 9.73
C ASN A 240 -4.77 12.09 9.75
N ARG A 241 -4.47 13.11 8.92
CA ARG A 241 -3.16 13.73 8.89
C ARG A 241 -2.78 14.32 10.25
N LYS A 242 -3.72 15.02 10.92
CA LYS A 242 -3.53 15.55 12.27
C LYS A 242 -3.26 14.44 13.29
N ILE A 243 -4.12 13.41 13.32
CA ILE A 243 -3.97 12.25 14.22
C ILE A 243 -2.58 11.61 14.04
N VAL A 244 -2.18 11.34 12.81
CA VAL A 244 -0.90 10.67 12.54
C VAL A 244 0.28 11.59 12.87
N ARG A 245 0.23 12.87 12.50
CA ARG A 245 1.31 13.83 12.82
C ARG A 245 1.54 13.94 14.35
N MET A 246 0.47 14.12 15.11
CA MET A 246 0.53 14.19 16.56
C MET A 246 0.94 12.85 17.19
N GLY A 247 0.33 11.75 16.73
CA GLY A 247 0.60 10.42 17.27
C GLY A 247 2.05 9.96 17.04
N LEU A 248 2.62 10.21 15.87
CA LEU A 248 4.04 9.91 15.59
C LEU A 248 4.99 10.70 16.51
N LYS A 249 4.62 11.94 16.85
CA LYS A 249 5.39 12.75 17.80
C LYS A 249 5.33 12.15 19.20
N VAL A 250 4.14 11.72 19.66
CA VAL A 250 3.95 11.07 20.96
C VAL A 250 4.65 9.70 21.01
N MET A 251 4.65 8.92 19.92
CA MET A 251 5.32 7.61 19.87
C MET A 251 6.80 7.65 20.21
N ARG A 252 7.50 8.75 20.00
CA ARG A 252 8.93 8.87 20.33
C ARG A 252 9.23 8.64 21.81
N GLU A 253 8.30 9.07 22.66
CA GLU A 253 8.40 9.03 24.12
C GLU A 253 7.13 8.44 24.73
N THR A 254 6.50 7.50 24.03
CA THR A 254 5.22 6.92 24.45
C THR A 254 5.30 6.34 25.86
N THR A 255 4.28 6.63 26.64
CA THR A 255 4.07 6.04 27.98
C THR A 255 3.34 4.69 27.90
N CYS A 256 2.78 4.34 26.73
CA CYS A 256 2.20 3.01 26.52
C CYS A 256 3.30 1.95 26.51
N VAL A 257 3.39 1.20 27.60
CA VAL A 257 4.46 0.23 27.86
C VAL A 257 4.56 -0.82 26.75
N GLY A 258 3.42 -1.36 26.30
CA GLY A 258 3.37 -2.35 25.22
C GLY A 258 3.81 -1.79 23.87
N LEU A 259 3.37 -0.58 23.51
CA LEU A 259 3.77 0.08 22.27
C LEU A 259 5.27 0.39 22.27
N ARG A 260 5.81 0.89 23.40
CA ARG A 260 7.25 1.12 23.55
C ARG A 260 8.06 -0.17 23.42
N ALA A 261 7.59 -1.27 23.99
CA ALA A 261 8.24 -2.56 23.84
C ALA A 261 8.25 -3.03 22.37
N LEU A 262 7.16 -2.80 21.65
CA LEU A 262 7.05 -3.15 20.23
C LEU A 262 7.95 -2.30 19.34
N ILE A 263 8.05 -0.98 19.60
CA ILE A 263 8.97 -0.06 18.91
C ILE A 263 10.42 -0.50 19.10
N ASN A 264 10.80 -0.87 20.32
CA ASN A 264 12.14 -1.38 20.62
C ASN A 264 12.42 -2.71 19.91
N ALA A 265 11.45 -3.64 19.90
CA ALA A 265 11.55 -4.91 19.17
C ALA A 265 11.67 -4.71 17.65
N ALA A 266 11.14 -3.60 17.12
CA ALA A 266 11.30 -3.19 15.73
C ALA A 266 12.72 -2.64 15.42
N GLY A 267 13.59 -2.49 16.43
CA GLY A 267 14.94 -1.93 16.25
C GLY A 267 15.00 -0.41 16.18
N ILE A 268 13.90 0.27 16.50
CA ILE A 268 13.84 1.73 16.52
C ILE A 268 14.29 2.20 17.92
N GLY A 269 15.39 2.94 17.97
CA GLY A 269 15.94 3.43 19.24
C GLY A 269 15.02 4.46 19.92
N VAL A 270 15.06 4.50 21.25
CA VAL A 270 14.30 5.48 22.06
C VAL A 270 14.70 6.91 21.65
N GLY A 271 13.71 7.81 21.54
CA GLY A 271 13.90 9.21 21.16
C GLY A 271 14.16 9.45 19.67
N LYS A 272 14.30 8.42 18.85
CA LYS A 272 14.44 8.55 17.38
C LYS A 272 13.13 9.04 16.74
N LYS A 273 13.26 9.79 15.65
CA LYS A 273 12.09 10.21 14.84
C LYS A 273 11.41 8.96 14.29
N ILE A 274 10.13 8.82 14.55
CA ILE A 274 9.28 7.76 14.00
C ILE A 274 8.50 8.33 12.83
N SER A 275 8.60 7.72 11.65
CA SER A 275 7.85 8.09 10.46
C SER A 275 6.67 7.12 10.23
N ALA A 276 5.72 7.51 9.38
CA ALA A 276 4.66 6.61 8.93
C ALA A 276 5.23 5.34 8.26
N GLY A 277 6.36 5.45 7.55
CA GLY A 277 7.09 4.29 7.01
C GLY A 277 7.57 3.31 8.08
N HIS A 278 8.10 3.80 9.21
CA HIS A 278 8.46 2.92 10.34
C HIS A 278 7.22 2.19 10.88
N VAL A 279 6.08 2.88 10.98
CA VAL A 279 4.83 2.26 11.41
C VAL A 279 4.38 1.20 10.42
N ALA A 280 4.27 1.54 9.13
CA ALA A 280 3.74 0.66 8.09
C ALA A 280 4.59 -0.61 7.86
N PHE A 281 5.92 -0.49 7.89
CA PHE A 281 6.84 -1.56 7.47
C PHE A 281 7.57 -2.25 8.62
N GLN A 282 7.61 -1.64 9.81
CA GLN A 282 8.34 -2.21 10.95
C GLN A 282 7.43 -2.48 12.15
N ILE A 283 6.59 -1.55 12.59
CA ILE A 283 5.78 -1.70 13.81
C ILE A 283 4.50 -2.53 13.54
N ALA A 284 3.62 -2.05 12.67
CA ALA A 284 2.33 -2.68 12.37
C ALA A 284 2.43 -4.13 11.88
N PRO A 285 3.41 -4.54 11.03
CA PRO A 285 3.53 -5.94 10.61
C PRO A 285 3.77 -6.93 11.75
N ARG A 286 4.35 -6.50 12.88
CA ARG A 286 4.55 -7.35 14.06
C ARG A 286 3.22 -7.65 14.75
N LEU A 287 2.34 -6.67 14.88
CA LEU A 287 0.97 -6.87 15.37
C LEU A 287 0.16 -7.71 14.39
N ASN A 288 0.14 -7.34 13.11
CA ASN A 288 -0.60 -8.09 12.08
C ASN A 288 -0.18 -9.56 11.96
N SER A 289 1.07 -9.90 12.31
CA SER A 289 1.56 -11.28 12.25
C SER A 289 0.82 -12.21 13.22
N VAL A 290 0.30 -11.67 14.31
CA VAL A 290 -0.46 -12.43 15.32
C VAL A 290 -1.77 -12.94 14.74
N GLY A 291 -2.57 -12.05 14.15
CA GLY A 291 -3.82 -12.39 13.47
C GLY A 291 -3.66 -13.29 12.24
N ARG A 292 -2.42 -13.43 11.70
CA ARG A 292 -2.12 -14.32 10.56
C ARG A 292 -1.66 -15.72 10.97
N LEU A 293 -1.02 -15.86 12.14
CA LEU A 293 -0.35 -17.09 12.57
C LEU A 293 -0.94 -17.70 13.85
N LYS A 294 -1.64 -16.90 14.68
CA LYS A 294 -2.25 -17.27 15.96
C LYS A 294 -3.55 -16.48 16.17
N THR A 295 -3.80 -16.07 17.43
CA THR A 295 -4.94 -15.26 17.85
C THR A 295 -4.56 -13.80 18.04
N ALA A 296 -5.32 -12.87 17.50
CA ALA A 296 -5.10 -11.43 17.59
C ALA A 296 -5.22 -10.86 19.03
N ARG A 297 -5.76 -11.63 19.97
CA ARG A 297 -5.89 -11.23 21.40
C ARG A 297 -4.55 -10.82 22.02
N GLU A 298 -3.44 -11.44 21.60
CA GLU A 298 -2.10 -11.11 22.10
C GLU A 298 -1.68 -9.68 21.73
N GLY A 299 -2.17 -9.12 20.61
CA GLY A 299 -1.91 -7.74 20.21
C GLY A 299 -2.58 -6.73 21.15
N VAL A 300 -3.88 -6.94 21.46
CA VAL A 300 -4.60 -6.11 22.44
C VAL A 300 -3.97 -6.26 23.83
N LYS A 301 -3.65 -7.51 24.24
CA LYS A 301 -2.97 -7.77 25.51
C LYS A 301 -1.67 -6.98 25.63
N LEU A 302 -0.83 -6.98 24.59
CA LEU A 302 0.41 -6.20 24.58
C LEU A 302 0.15 -4.70 24.78
N LEU A 303 -0.79 -4.13 24.03
CA LEU A 303 -1.08 -2.69 24.08
C LEU A 303 -1.71 -2.25 25.42
N LEU A 304 -2.31 -3.17 26.17
CA LEU A 304 -2.88 -2.93 27.50
C LEU A 304 -1.91 -3.23 28.64
N MET A 305 -0.74 -3.84 28.39
CA MET A 305 0.23 -4.19 29.43
C MET A 305 0.81 -2.97 30.13
N GLU A 306 0.94 -3.07 31.44
CA GLU A 306 1.58 -2.09 32.33
C GLU A 306 2.97 -2.55 32.79
N ASP A 307 3.21 -3.87 32.87
CA ASP A 307 4.50 -4.42 33.22
C ASP A 307 5.48 -4.42 32.03
N ALA A 308 6.63 -3.78 32.22
CA ALA A 308 7.61 -3.58 31.17
C ALA A 308 8.38 -4.87 30.78
N ASP A 309 8.56 -5.82 31.69
CA ASP A 309 9.28 -7.06 31.42
C ASP A 309 8.39 -8.06 30.68
N GLU A 310 7.13 -8.17 31.08
CA GLU A 310 6.13 -8.94 30.38
C GLU A 310 5.92 -8.38 28.97
N ALA A 311 5.79 -7.06 28.81
CA ALA A 311 5.62 -6.41 27.54
C ALA A 311 6.82 -6.66 26.60
N ARG A 312 8.07 -6.57 27.12
CA ARG A 312 9.27 -6.89 26.35
C ARG A 312 9.29 -8.35 25.88
N THR A 313 8.86 -9.25 26.77
CA THR A 313 8.80 -10.68 26.44
C THR A 313 7.79 -10.96 25.35
N LEU A 314 6.58 -10.41 25.45
CA LEU A 314 5.54 -10.57 24.44
C LEU A 314 5.93 -9.89 23.11
N ALA A 315 6.47 -8.67 23.14
CA ALA A 315 6.93 -7.98 21.92
C ALA A 315 8.02 -8.77 21.15
N ARG A 316 8.95 -9.43 21.86
CA ARG A 316 9.92 -10.34 21.24
C ARG A 316 9.27 -11.58 20.62
N GLN A 317 8.20 -12.10 21.21
CA GLN A 317 7.44 -13.21 20.62
C GLN A 317 6.77 -12.76 19.31
N LEU A 318 6.15 -11.58 19.30
CA LEU A 318 5.56 -11.00 18.08
C LEU A 318 6.60 -10.77 16.98
N ASP A 319 7.79 -10.29 17.35
CA ASP A 319 8.90 -10.13 16.40
C ASP A 319 9.32 -11.46 15.76
N LYS A 320 9.47 -12.54 16.58
CA LYS A 320 9.75 -13.88 16.07
C LYS A 320 8.63 -14.40 15.15
N MET A 321 7.38 -14.12 15.47
CA MET A 321 6.24 -14.49 14.61
C MET A 321 6.27 -13.74 13.30
N ASN A 322 6.56 -12.44 13.32
CA ASN A 322 6.72 -11.64 12.11
C ASN A 322 7.89 -12.14 11.24
N GLN A 323 9.02 -12.54 11.85
CA GLN A 323 10.12 -13.13 11.10
C GLN A 323 9.69 -14.45 10.45
N ARG A 324 9.04 -15.34 11.19
CA ARG A 324 8.50 -16.59 10.62
C ARG A 324 7.52 -16.35 9.47
N ARG A 325 6.66 -15.33 9.59
CA ARG A 325 5.76 -14.94 8.49
C ARG A 325 6.56 -14.49 7.25
N LYS A 326 7.63 -13.69 7.42
CA LYS A 326 8.51 -13.26 6.32
C LYS A 326 9.20 -14.45 5.63
N ASP A 327 9.67 -15.43 6.41
CA ASP A 327 10.32 -16.63 5.88
C ASP A 327 9.33 -17.48 5.05
N ILE A 328 8.10 -17.66 5.56
CA ILE A 328 7.01 -18.34 4.83
C ILE A 328 6.69 -17.58 3.53
N GLU A 329 6.53 -16.26 3.60
CA GLU A 329 6.26 -15.40 2.46
C GLU A 329 7.34 -15.49 1.38
N ALA A 330 8.63 -15.45 1.79
CA ALA A 330 9.75 -15.55 0.87
C ALA A 330 9.76 -16.90 0.14
N LYS A 331 9.50 -18.00 0.87
CA LYS A 331 9.40 -19.35 0.29
C LYS A 331 8.24 -19.44 -0.70
N MET A 332 7.04 -18.99 -0.31
CA MET A 332 5.86 -19.01 -1.15
C MET A 332 6.07 -18.15 -2.42
N LEU A 333 6.70 -16.98 -2.28
CA LEU A 333 7.00 -16.11 -3.42
C LEU A 333 7.94 -16.80 -4.41
N ALA A 334 9.01 -17.46 -3.93
CA ALA A 334 9.94 -18.17 -4.80
C ALA A 334 9.26 -19.32 -5.56
N GLU A 335 8.38 -20.09 -4.90
CA GLU A 335 7.58 -21.13 -5.53
C GLU A 335 6.59 -20.58 -6.57
N ALA A 336 5.89 -19.46 -6.22
CA ALA A 336 4.96 -18.81 -7.12
C ALA A 336 5.68 -18.24 -8.37
N GLU A 337 6.84 -17.64 -8.21
CA GLU A 337 7.66 -17.14 -9.32
C GLU A 337 8.12 -18.27 -10.26
N GLN A 338 8.48 -19.41 -9.71
CA GLN A 338 8.81 -20.57 -10.55
C GLN A 338 7.61 -21.00 -11.41
N LYS A 339 6.40 -21.01 -10.83
CA LYS A 339 5.17 -21.29 -11.59
C LYS A 339 4.89 -20.22 -12.66
N VAL A 340 5.10 -18.93 -12.33
CA VAL A 340 4.97 -17.83 -13.31
C VAL A 340 5.96 -18.00 -14.47
N ARG A 341 7.20 -18.43 -14.22
CA ARG A 341 8.18 -18.72 -15.28
C ARG A 341 7.69 -19.82 -16.23
N VAL A 342 7.12 -20.89 -15.67
CA VAL A 342 6.54 -21.99 -16.48
C VAL A 342 5.38 -21.49 -17.32
N MET A 343 4.40 -20.78 -16.69
CA MET A 343 3.27 -20.19 -17.40
C MET A 343 3.69 -19.27 -18.54
N ARG A 344 4.73 -18.43 -18.30
CA ARG A 344 5.28 -17.55 -19.32
C ARG A 344 5.87 -18.32 -20.50
N ALA A 345 6.63 -19.37 -20.23
CA ALA A 345 7.22 -20.21 -21.27
C ALA A 345 6.15 -20.95 -22.10
N GLU A 346 5.09 -21.46 -21.46
CA GLU A 346 3.99 -22.16 -22.12
C GLU A 346 3.16 -21.22 -23.02
N ARG A 347 2.97 -19.97 -22.61
CA ARG A 347 2.20 -18.98 -23.36
C ARG A 347 3.06 -18.10 -24.29
N GLY A 348 4.32 -18.47 -24.52
CA GLY A 348 5.23 -17.71 -25.41
C GLY A 348 5.49 -16.27 -24.98
N GLY A 349 5.41 -16.00 -23.67
CA GLY A 349 5.66 -14.68 -23.08
C GLY A 349 4.43 -13.81 -22.85
N ASP A 350 3.33 -14.05 -23.54
CA ASP A 350 2.14 -13.22 -23.49
C ASP A 350 1.24 -13.50 -22.27
N LEU A 351 1.53 -12.84 -21.14
CA LEU A 351 0.73 -12.90 -19.93
C LEU A 351 0.00 -11.58 -19.71
N SER A 352 -1.30 -11.63 -19.45
CA SER A 352 -2.11 -10.48 -19.04
C SER A 352 -2.62 -10.61 -17.61
N THR A 353 -2.58 -11.83 -17.06
CA THR A 353 -2.98 -12.13 -15.69
C THR A 353 -2.07 -13.19 -15.09
N LEU A 354 -2.03 -13.23 -13.75
CA LEU A 354 -1.40 -14.31 -13.00
C LEU A 354 -2.45 -14.98 -12.11
N VAL A 355 -2.83 -16.20 -12.45
CA VAL A 355 -3.63 -17.08 -11.58
C VAL A 355 -2.74 -18.25 -11.19
N VAL A 356 -2.24 -18.22 -9.94
CA VAL A 356 -1.22 -19.16 -9.47
C VAL A 356 -1.77 -19.94 -8.28
N ALA A 357 -1.81 -21.25 -8.39
CA ALA A 357 -2.27 -22.15 -7.35
C ALA A 357 -1.10 -22.88 -6.68
N GLY A 358 -1.17 -23.02 -5.35
CA GLY A 358 -0.24 -23.82 -4.56
C GLY A 358 -0.96 -24.60 -3.45
N GLU A 359 -0.50 -25.81 -3.20
CA GLU A 359 -1.03 -26.64 -2.12
C GLU A 359 -0.29 -26.34 -0.81
N GLY A 360 -1.03 -26.31 0.30
CA GLY A 360 -0.47 -26.10 1.63
C GLY A 360 0.08 -24.69 1.89
N TRP A 361 -0.12 -23.74 0.99
CA TRP A 361 0.24 -22.35 1.24
C TRP A 361 -0.63 -21.73 2.34
N LEU A 362 -0.03 -20.89 3.17
CA LEU A 362 -0.74 -20.32 4.31
C LEU A 362 -1.71 -19.22 3.86
N GLU A 363 -3.01 -19.42 4.08
CA GLU A 363 -4.08 -18.48 3.69
C GLU A 363 -3.81 -17.04 4.17
N GLY A 364 -3.33 -16.86 5.41
CA GLY A 364 -3.01 -15.53 5.95
C GLY A 364 -1.85 -14.81 5.23
N VAL A 365 -1.11 -15.49 4.32
CA VAL A 365 0.08 -14.96 3.63
C VAL A 365 -0.11 -14.82 2.12
N ILE A 366 -1.04 -15.59 1.50
CA ILE A 366 -1.24 -15.55 0.04
C ILE A 366 -1.49 -14.13 -0.50
N GLY A 367 -2.19 -13.28 0.26
CA GLY A 367 -2.44 -11.90 -0.15
C GLY A 367 -1.18 -11.03 -0.22
N LEU A 368 -0.18 -11.28 0.64
CA LEU A 368 1.11 -10.60 0.59
C LEU A 368 1.92 -11.06 -0.63
N THR A 369 1.90 -12.36 -0.90
CA THR A 369 2.53 -12.94 -2.10
C THR A 369 1.90 -12.38 -3.37
N ALA A 370 0.56 -12.27 -3.43
CA ALA A 370 -0.14 -11.66 -4.56
C ALA A 370 0.29 -10.21 -4.79
N SER A 371 0.39 -9.38 -3.72
CA SER A 371 0.86 -8.01 -3.82
C SER A 371 2.28 -7.92 -4.40
N LYS A 372 3.21 -8.77 -3.95
CA LYS A 372 4.59 -8.79 -4.47
C LYS A 372 4.67 -9.20 -5.94
N LEU A 373 3.81 -10.11 -6.39
CA LEU A 373 3.74 -10.46 -7.81
C LEU A 373 3.17 -9.31 -8.64
N VAL A 374 2.16 -8.57 -8.15
CA VAL A 374 1.69 -7.35 -8.81
C VAL A 374 2.80 -6.31 -8.90
N GLU A 375 3.52 -6.04 -7.81
CA GLU A 375 4.65 -5.11 -7.81
C GLU A 375 5.75 -5.50 -8.81
N ARG A 376 6.04 -6.79 -8.93
CA ARG A 376 7.10 -7.30 -9.82
C ARG A 376 6.69 -7.34 -11.29
N TYR A 377 5.47 -7.77 -11.58
CA TYR A 377 5.02 -8.04 -12.95
C TYR A 377 4.05 -7.00 -13.50
N ASN A 378 3.48 -6.15 -12.66
CA ASN A 378 2.41 -5.20 -12.98
C ASN A 378 1.22 -5.86 -13.70
N LEU A 379 0.83 -7.04 -13.24
CA LEU A 379 -0.29 -7.82 -13.76
C LEU A 379 -1.32 -8.08 -12.66
N PRO A 380 -2.63 -8.07 -12.97
CA PRO A 380 -3.65 -8.55 -12.05
C PRO A 380 -3.34 -9.96 -11.61
N THR A 381 -3.26 -10.20 -10.30
CA THR A 381 -2.73 -11.44 -9.73
C THR A 381 -3.71 -12.04 -8.74
N ILE A 382 -3.91 -13.35 -8.89
CA ILE A 382 -4.73 -14.18 -8.00
C ILE A 382 -3.87 -15.34 -7.52
N ILE A 383 -3.71 -15.45 -6.21
CA ILE A 383 -3.04 -16.58 -5.57
C ILE A 383 -4.09 -17.46 -4.92
N LEU A 384 -4.07 -18.74 -5.27
CA LEU A 384 -4.99 -19.75 -4.78
C LEU A 384 -4.24 -20.75 -3.89
N THR A 385 -4.86 -21.15 -2.78
CA THR A 385 -4.33 -22.20 -1.91
C THR A 385 -5.42 -23.21 -1.53
N THR A 386 -5.02 -24.43 -1.30
CA THR A 386 -5.88 -25.50 -0.80
C THR A 386 -5.15 -26.37 0.22
N GLN A 387 -5.90 -27.01 1.10
CA GLN A 387 -5.39 -27.99 2.06
C GLN A 387 -5.83 -29.41 1.69
N ASP A 388 -6.91 -29.55 0.93
CA ASP A 388 -7.55 -30.81 0.59
C ASP A 388 -7.55 -31.14 -0.94
N GLY A 389 -7.06 -30.20 -1.75
CA GLY A 389 -7.08 -30.32 -3.22
C GLY A 389 -8.47 -30.12 -3.84
N ILE A 390 -9.52 -29.89 -3.05
CA ILE A 390 -10.91 -29.81 -3.49
C ILE A 390 -11.40 -28.36 -3.55
N ILE A 391 -11.19 -27.62 -2.48
CA ILE A 391 -11.61 -26.23 -2.37
C ILE A 391 -10.38 -25.32 -2.28
N TYR A 392 -10.32 -24.36 -3.17
CA TYR A 392 -9.30 -23.32 -3.17
C TYR A 392 -9.82 -22.03 -2.56
N ARG A 393 -9.04 -21.44 -1.67
CA ARG A 393 -9.20 -20.08 -1.18
C ARG A 393 -8.23 -19.17 -1.89
N GLY A 394 -8.72 -18.03 -2.39
CA GLY A 394 -7.97 -17.12 -3.22
C GLY A 394 -7.85 -15.72 -2.63
N SER A 395 -6.70 -15.10 -2.85
CA SER A 395 -6.49 -13.68 -2.62
C SER A 395 -6.10 -13.00 -3.92
N CYS A 396 -6.87 -11.98 -4.28
CA CYS A 396 -6.74 -11.22 -5.52
C CYS A 396 -6.11 -9.86 -5.24
N ARG A 397 -5.21 -9.42 -6.14
CA ARG A 397 -4.64 -8.08 -6.16
C ARG A 397 -4.65 -7.54 -7.57
N SER A 398 -4.96 -6.26 -7.71
CA SER A 398 -5.14 -5.63 -9.01
C SER A 398 -4.06 -4.58 -9.32
N ILE A 399 -4.02 -4.17 -10.58
CA ILE A 399 -3.33 -2.96 -11.03
C ILE A 399 -4.34 -1.80 -11.09
N PRO A 400 -3.90 -0.53 -11.08
CA PRO A 400 -4.81 0.62 -11.06
C PRO A 400 -5.86 0.65 -12.18
N ALA A 401 -5.53 0.07 -13.34
CA ALA A 401 -6.40 0.08 -14.52
C ALA A 401 -7.54 -0.96 -14.45
N LEU A 402 -7.51 -1.93 -13.53
CA LEU A 402 -8.52 -2.98 -13.43
C LEU A 402 -9.29 -2.91 -12.11
N HIS A 403 -10.62 -2.87 -12.19
CA HIS A 403 -11.47 -3.01 -11.01
C HIS A 403 -11.72 -4.49 -10.71
N MET A 404 -11.02 -5.07 -9.72
CA MET A 404 -11.03 -6.50 -9.42
C MET A 404 -12.43 -7.03 -9.13
N LYS A 405 -13.20 -6.36 -8.27
CA LYS A 405 -14.55 -6.82 -7.90
C LYS A 405 -15.48 -6.90 -9.13
N ASN A 406 -15.45 -5.90 -10.01
CA ASN A 406 -16.25 -5.92 -11.23
C ASN A 406 -15.86 -7.08 -12.15
N ALA A 407 -14.57 -7.40 -12.25
CA ALA A 407 -14.13 -8.55 -13.02
C ALA A 407 -14.67 -9.88 -12.43
N LEU A 408 -14.61 -10.04 -11.10
CA LEU A 408 -15.14 -11.22 -10.44
C LEU A 408 -16.67 -11.34 -10.58
N ASP A 409 -17.40 -10.21 -10.55
CA ASP A 409 -18.86 -10.19 -10.71
C ASP A 409 -19.33 -10.79 -12.04
N THR A 410 -18.52 -10.68 -13.10
CA THR A 410 -18.84 -11.31 -14.41
C THR A 410 -18.68 -12.82 -14.44
N MET A 411 -18.18 -13.41 -13.37
CA MET A 411 -17.88 -14.84 -13.22
C MET A 411 -18.42 -15.40 -11.90
N ALA A 412 -19.41 -14.72 -11.30
CA ALA A 412 -19.96 -15.01 -9.97
C ALA A 412 -20.36 -16.48 -9.78
N GLU A 413 -20.86 -17.13 -10.83
CA GLU A 413 -21.32 -18.52 -10.82
C GLU A 413 -20.20 -19.55 -10.66
N LEU A 414 -18.93 -19.14 -10.81
CA LEU A 414 -17.78 -20.03 -10.61
C LEU A 414 -17.38 -20.15 -9.12
N PHE A 415 -17.81 -19.20 -8.30
CA PHE A 415 -17.37 -19.09 -6.90
C PHE A 415 -18.43 -19.60 -5.93
N ASP A 416 -17.98 -20.27 -4.87
CA ASP A 416 -18.84 -20.58 -3.72
C ASP A 416 -19.02 -19.32 -2.84
N GLN A 417 -17.97 -18.49 -2.73
CA GLN A 417 -17.97 -17.18 -2.08
C GLN A 417 -16.96 -16.26 -2.76
N TYR A 418 -17.26 -14.97 -2.84
CA TYR A 418 -16.29 -13.95 -3.25
C TYR A 418 -16.72 -12.57 -2.75
N GLY A 419 -15.74 -11.68 -2.60
CA GLY A 419 -15.97 -10.30 -2.16
C GLY A 419 -14.72 -9.46 -2.22
N GLY A 420 -14.87 -8.14 -2.11
CA GLY A 420 -13.74 -7.22 -2.11
C GLY A 420 -14.05 -5.89 -2.78
N HIS A 421 -12.99 -5.19 -3.16
CA HIS A 421 -13.00 -3.84 -3.70
C HIS A 421 -12.23 -3.77 -5.04
N SER A 422 -11.98 -2.56 -5.51
CA SER A 422 -11.30 -2.34 -6.80
C SER A 422 -9.90 -2.95 -6.86
N GLN A 423 -9.11 -2.89 -5.79
CA GLN A 423 -7.70 -3.29 -5.78
C GLN A 423 -7.43 -4.64 -5.12
N ALA A 424 -8.34 -5.13 -4.29
CA ALA A 424 -8.18 -6.38 -3.56
C ALA A 424 -9.51 -7.10 -3.38
N ALA A 425 -9.47 -8.43 -3.50
CA ALA A 425 -10.63 -9.29 -3.29
C ALA A 425 -10.20 -10.65 -2.72
N GLY A 426 -11.18 -11.36 -2.17
CA GLY A 426 -11.05 -12.76 -1.77
C GLY A 426 -12.07 -13.62 -2.50
N LEU A 427 -11.78 -14.90 -2.68
CA LEU A 427 -12.70 -15.86 -3.30
C LEU A 427 -12.51 -17.27 -2.74
N THR A 428 -13.57 -18.08 -2.88
CA THR A 428 -13.55 -19.53 -2.65
C THR A 428 -14.08 -20.22 -3.89
N ILE A 429 -13.32 -21.17 -4.41
CA ILE A 429 -13.62 -21.84 -5.69
C ILE A 429 -13.26 -23.32 -5.64
N LYS A 430 -14.06 -24.17 -6.28
CA LYS A 430 -13.77 -25.59 -6.42
C LYS A 430 -12.63 -25.84 -7.41
N SER A 431 -11.79 -26.83 -7.14
CA SER A 431 -10.60 -27.14 -7.95
C SER A 431 -10.93 -27.36 -9.43
N GLU A 432 -12.04 -28.02 -9.73
CA GLU A 432 -12.50 -28.30 -11.11
C GLU A 432 -12.82 -27.05 -11.93
N ARG A 433 -13.15 -25.91 -11.26
CA ARG A 433 -13.49 -24.64 -11.90
C ARG A 433 -12.28 -23.70 -12.08
N VAL A 434 -11.15 -24.00 -11.45
CA VAL A 434 -9.96 -23.13 -11.49
C VAL A 434 -9.44 -22.91 -12.90
N PRO A 435 -9.34 -23.94 -13.79
CA PRO A 435 -8.89 -23.73 -15.17
C PRO A 435 -9.81 -22.81 -15.97
N GLU A 436 -11.14 -23.03 -15.89
CA GLU A 436 -12.14 -22.19 -16.54
C GLU A 436 -12.06 -20.74 -16.04
N PHE A 437 -11.95 -20.55 -14.72
CA PHE A 437 -11.79 -19.25 -14.11
C PHE A 437 -10.55 -18.53 -14.64
N ALA A 438 -9.39 -19.18 -14.66
CA ALA A 438 -8.14 -18.59 -15.14
C ALA A 438 -8.24 -18.14 -16.62
N GLU A 439 -8.90 -18.94 -17.47
CA GLU A 439 -9.10 -18.61 -18.88
C GLU A 439 -10.07 -17.41 -19.04
N ARG A 440 -11.21 -17.44 -18.34
CA ARG A 440 -12.22 -16.37 -18.42
C ARG A 440 -11.68 -15.05 -17.86
N PHE A 441 -10.92 -15.09 -16.77
CA PHE A 441 -10.30 -13.92 -16.17
C PHE A 441 -9.26 -13.30 -17.12
N ASP A 442 -8.39 -14.11 -17.74
CA ASP A 442 -7.42 -13.62 -18.73
C ASP A 442 -8.13 -13.01 -19.95
N ARG A 443 -9.19 -13.64 -20.45
CA ARG A 443 -10.02 -13.12 -21.54
C ARG A 443 -10.68 -11.77 -21.17
N TYR A 444 -11.24 -11.68 -19.98
CA TYR A 444 -11.84 -10.43 -19.48
C TYR A 444 -10.81 -9.29 -19.46
N VAL A 445 -9.64 -9.55 -18.89
CA VAL A 445 -8.57 -8.57 -18.79
C VAL A 445 -8.10 -8.10 -20.18
N ARG A 446 -7.90 -9.03 -21.13
CA ARG A 446 -7.52 -8.69 -22.52
C ARG A 446 -8.57 -7.91 -23.28
N GLN A 447 -9.83 -8.05 -22.94
CA GLN A 447 -10.94 -7.31 -23.57
C GLN A 447 -11.05 -5.88 -23.01
N HIS A 448 -10.65 -5.64 -21.77
CA HIS A 448 -10.85 -4.38 -21.07
C HIS A 448 -9.59 -3.52 -20.93
N LEU A 449 -8.41 -4.12 -21.05
CA LEU A 449 -7.14 -3.42 -20.88
C LEU A 449 -6.34 -3.40 -22.19
N SER A 450 -5.68 -2.29 -22.44
CA SER A 450 -4.70 -2.10 -23.49
C SER A 450 -3.27 -2.39 -23.00
N ASP A 451 -2.29 -2.44 -23.91
CA ASP A 451 -0.89 -2.64 -23.52
C ASP A 451 -0.35 -1.52 -22.63
N GLU A 452 -0.85 -0.28 -22.80
CA GLU A 452 -0.48 0.90 -22.02
C GLU A 452 -0.91 0.76 -20.54
N ASP A 453 -2.05 0.08 -20.29
CA ASP A 453 -2.59 -0.09 -18.94
C ASP A 453 -1.74 -0.99 -18.05
N PHE A 454 -0.89 -1.82 -18.65
CA PHE A 454 0.08 -2.66 -17.94
C PHE A 454 1.44 -2.00 -17.73
N GLN A 455 1.66 -0.79 -18.24
CA GLN A 455 2.90 -0.06 -18.00
C GLN A 455 2.85 0.60 -16.62
N PRO A 456 3.83 0.35 -15.74
CA PRO A 456 3.86 1.03 -14.45
C PRO A 456 3.97 2.54 -14.63
N ILE A 457 3.14 3.28 -13.91
CA ILE A 457 3.11 4.74 -13.95
C ILE A 457 3.89 5.30 -12.77
N LEU A 458 4.70 6.34 -13.02
CA LEU A 458 5.30 7.17 -11.99
C LEU A 458 4.81 8.62 -12.16
N ASN A 459 4.05 9.10 -11.18
CA ASN A 459 3.65 10.51 -11.16
C ASN A 459 4.84 11.36 -10.70
N VAL A 460 5.27 12.30 -11.54
CA VAL A 460 6.36 13.23 -11.26
C VAL A 460 5.78 14.62 -10.99
N ASP A 461 6.12 15.21 -9.85
CA ASP A 461 5.61 16.53 -9.47
C ASP A 461 6.32 17.65 -10.25
N ALA A 462 7.62 17.51 -10.53
CA ALA A 462 8.37 18.45 -11.37
C ALA A 462 9.61 17.81 -11.99
N ILE A 463 9.93 18.22 -13.22
CA ILE A 463 11.26 18.03 -13.82
C ILE A 463 12.06 19.29 -13.50
N ILE A 464 13.18 19.16 -12.82
CA ILE A 464 13.99 20.29 -12.33
C ILE A 464 15.49 20.00 -12.43
N ASP A 465 16.27 21.07 -12.45
CA ASP A 465 17.70 20.98 -12.19
C ASP A 465 17.92 20.60 -10.69
N PRO A 466 18.72 19.58 -10.37
CA PRO A 466 19.02 19.21 -8.99
C PRO A 466 19.54 20.34 -8.11
N ALA A 467 20.23 21.33 -8.67
CA ALA A 467 20.71 22.51 -7.96
C ALA A 467 19.58 23.34 -7.28
N ARG A 468 18.34 23.19 -7.72
CA ARG A 468 17.16 23.82 -7.10
C ARG A 468 16.71 23.15 -5.81
N ILE A 469 17.26 21.98 -5.45
CA ILE A 469 16.96 21.30 -4.19
C ILE A 469 17.90 21.86 -3.13
N THR A 470 17.50 22.97 -2.54
CA THR A 470 18.23 23.60 -1.41
C THR A 470 17.80 23.00 -0.08
N PHE A 471 18.56 23.27 1.00
CA PHE A 471 18.16 22.90 2.36
C PHE A 471 16.81 23.49 2.75
N ASP A 472 16.51 24.73 2.35
CA ASP A 472 15.22 25.35 2.64
C ASP A 472 14.07 24.60 2.00
N VAL A 473 14.22 24.20 0.73
CA VAL A 473 13.22 23.36 0.02
C VAL A 473 13.06 22.00 0.70
N ALA A 474 14.16 21.36 1.08
CA ALA A 474 14.12 20.07 1.76
C ALA A 474 13.44 20.18 3.15
N HIS A 475 13.67 21.26 3.89
CA HIS A 475 12.95 21.56 5.13
C HIS A 475 11.46 21.85 4.91
N GLU A 476 11.10 22.51 3.80
CA GLU A 476 9.68 22.65 3.44
C GLU A 476 9.03 21.29 3.19
N PHE A 477 9.74 20.35 2.55
CA PHE A 477 9.23 19.00 2.34
C PHE A 477 9.05 18.21 3.64
N ASP A 478 9.87 18.40 4.66
CA ASP A 478 9.65 17.82 5.99
C ASP A 478 8.27 18.20 6.58
N LYS A 479 7.74 19.37 6.23
CA LYS A 479 6.40 19.79 6.67
C LYS A 479 5.27 19.00 5.99
N PHE A 480 5.55 18.33 4.87
CA PHE A 480 4.58 17.45 4.21
C PHE A 480 4.40 16.12 4.97
N GLU A 481 5.29 15.74 5.87
CA GLU A 481 5.07 14.54 6.69
C GLU A 481 3.78 14.68 7.53
N PRO A 482 3.07 13.57 7.80
CA PRO A 482 3.38 12.18 7.44
C PRO A 482 3.04 11.86 5.98
N TYR A 483 3.92 11.14 5.33
CA TYR A 483 3.71 10.61 3.97
C TYR A 483 2.98 9.27 4.01
N GLY A 484 2.14 9.01 3.01
CA GLY A 484 1.37 7.78 2.88
C GLY A 484 0.28 7.89 1.83
N LEU A 485 -0.77 7.07 1.93
CA LEU A 485 -1.90 7.14 1.00
C LEU A 485 -2.52 8.55 1.04
N GLY A 486 -2.89 9.10 -0.12
CA GLY A 486 -3.41 10.47 -0.26
C GLY A 486 -2.37 11.58 -0.13
N ASN A 487 -1.20 11.30 0.44
CA ASN A 487 -0.08 12.23 0.55
C ASN A 487 1.26 11.51 0.29
N PRO A 488 1.56 11.11 -0.96
CA PRO A 488 2.83 10.47 -1.29
C PRO A 488 4.01 11.44 -1.14
N HIS A 489 5.23 10.91 -1.07
CA HIS A 489 6.43 11.73 -1.15
C HIS A 489 6.44 12.56 -2.44
N PRO A 490 6.96 13.80 -2.42
CA PRO A 490 7.22 14.55 -3.63
C PRO A 490 8.21 13.80 -4.54
N VAL A 491 7.84 13.59 -5.79
CA VAL A 491 8.71 12.97 -6.78
C VAL A 491 9.21 14.02 -7.75
N LEU A 492 10.50 14.27 -7.72
CA LEU A 492 11.19 15.16 -8.64
C LEU A 492 11.95 14.34 -9.67
N ALA A 493 12.22 14.90 -10.84
CA ALA A 493 12.97 14.22 -11.87
C ALA A 493 13.98 15.15 -12.55
N CYS A 494 15.03 14.55 -13.09
CA CYS A 494 15.97 15.19 -13.99
C CYS A 494 16.18 14.28 -15.21
N GLN A 495 16.22 14.89 -16.38
CA GLN A 495 16.47 14.21 -17.65
C GLN A 495 17.85 14.53 -18.18
N ASN A 496 18.44 13.61 -18.92
CA ASN A 496 19.78 13.76 -19.51
C ASN A 496 20.85 14.15 -18.47
N LEU A 497 20.76 13.61 -17.25
CA LEU A 497 21.71 13.86 -16.19
C LEU A 497 22.97 13.02 -16.38
N HIS A 498 24.15 13.64 -16.23
CA HIS A 498 25.40 12.94 -16.03
C HIS A 498 25.63 12.70 -14.54
N GLY A 499 25.42 11.48 -14.09
CA GLY A 499 25.67 11.12 -12.69
C GLY A 499 27.18 11.04 -12.43
N THR A 500 27.58 11.33 -11.19
CA THR A 500 29.00 11.27 -10.78
C THR A 500 29.19 10.44 -9.52
N ALA A 501 30.42 10.02 -9.24
CA ALA A 501 30.78 9.25 -8.03
C ALA A 501 29.92 8.00 -7.82
N ALA A 502 29.51 7.34 -8.90
CA ALA A 502 28.67 6.16 -8.84
C ALA A 502 29.43 4.97 -8.25
N LYS A 503 28.85 4.32 -7.24
CA LYS A 503 29.41 3.15 -6.61
C LYS A 503 28.33 2.21 -6.11
N ALA A 504 28.58 0.91 -6.26
CA ALA A 504 27.77 -0.10 -5.65
C ALA A 504 28.06 -0.17 -4.13
N ILE A 505 26.99 -0.18 -3.32
CA ILE A 505 27.05 -0.13 -1.85
C ILE A 505 26.21 -1.24 -1.22
N GLY A 506 26.34 -1.39 0.10
CA GLY A 506 25.63 -2.40 0.89
C GLY A 506 26.30 -3.78 0.83
N LYS A 507 25.69 -4.75 1.55
CA LYS A 507 26.15 -6.13 1.51
C LYS A 507 26.03 -6.66 0.07
N ASP A 508 27.06 -7.33 -0.42
CA ASP A 508 27.13 -7.88 -1.78
C ASP A 508 26.97 -6.84 -2.92
N SER A 509 27.21 -5.54 -2.60
CA SER A 509 27.14 -4.44 -3.58
C SER A 509 25.82 -4.38 -4.34
N VAL A 510 24.69 -4.62 -3.65
CA VAL A 510 23.37 -4.75 -4.26
C VAL A 510 22.74 -3.39 -4.60
N HIS A 511 23.09 -2.34 -3.85
CA HIS A 511 22.50 -1.01 -4.03
C HIS A 511 23.46 -0.08 -4.75
N LEU A 512 22.96 1.02 -5.30
CA LEU A 512 23.75 2.04 -5.99
C LEU A 512 23.68 3.35 -5.21
N SER A 513 24.84 4.00 -5.04
CA SER A 513 24.95 5.38 -4.59
C SER A 513 25.69 6.21 -5.64
N PHE A 514 25.19 7.41 -5.94
CA PHE A 514 25.79 8.35 -6.87
C PHE A 514 25.41 9.78 -6.51
N SER A 515 26.01 10.77 -7.18
CA SER A 515 25.66 12.18 -7.00
C SER A 515 24.76 12.68 -8.12
N VAL A 516 23.69 13.36 -7.73
CA VAL A 516 22.85 14.15 -8.63
C VAL A 516 23.20 15.63 -8.39
N GLY A 517 23.72 16.33 -9.41
CA GLY A 517 24.33 17.64 -9.22
C GLY A 517 25.62 17.61 -8.40
N GLU A 518 26.02 18.75 -7.81
CA GLU A 518 27.34 18.88 -7.21
C GLU A 518 27.51 18.18 -5.83
N ASN A 519 26.46 18.12 -5.01
CA ASN A 519 26.57 17.65 -3.61
C ASN A 519 25.37 16.87 -3.09
N ILE A 520 24.46 16.44 -3.93
CA ILE A 520 23.26 15.72 -3.51
C ILE A 520 23.48 14.22 -3.76
N ARG A 521 23.55 13.46 -2.68
CA ARG A 521 23.65 12.00 -2.76
C ARG A 521 22.31 11.39 -3.17
N ALA A 522 22.35 10.49 -4.16
CA ALA A 522 21.22 9.66 -4.54
C ALA A 522 21.49 8.19 -4.22
N VAL A 523 20.46 7.48 -3.75
CA VAL A 523 20.52 6.05 -3.44
C VAL A 523 19.43 5.32 -4.20
N ALA A 524 19.84 4.35 -5.03
CA ALA A 524 18.95 3.46 -5.77
C ALA A 524 19.04 2.03 -5.22
N TRP A 525 17.94 1.53 -4.68
CA TRP A 525 17.89 0.21 -4.09
C TRP A 525 17.88 -0.88 -5.16
N ASN A 526 18.65 -1.94 -4.96
CA ASN A 526 18.80 -3.10 -5.86
C ASN A 526 19.28 -2.75 -7.28
N CYS A 527 20.03 -1.64 -7.40
CA CYS A 527 20.54 -1.11 -8.67
C CYS A 527 22.07 -1.06 -8.73
N GLY A 528 22.79 -1.80 -7.88
CA GLY A 528 24.25 -1.75 -7.83
C GLY A 528 24.95 -2.07 -9.15
N ASN A 529 24.32 -2.90 -9.98
CA ASN A 529 24.77 -3.23 -11.33
C ASN A 529 24.70 -2.06 -12.33
N LEU A 530 23.97 -0.98 -12.01
CA LEU A 530 23.83 0.21 -12.87
C LEU A 530 24.91 1.28 -12.60
N ALA A 531 25.87 1.07 -11.69
CA ALA A 531 26.94 2.01 -11.44
C ALA A 531 27.69 2.42 -12.71
N PRO A 532 28.09 1.49 -13.62
CA PRO A 532 28.75 1.87 -14.86
C PRO A 532 27.84 2.65 -15.85
N LEU A 533 26.54 2.45 -15.80
CA LEU A 533 25.59 3.23 -16.59
C LEU A 533 25.64 4.69 -16.16
N VAL A 534 25.52 4.93 -14.85
CA VAL A 534 25.50 6.29 -14.29
C VAL A 534 26.81 7.04 -14.52
N GLU A 535 27.95 6.35 -14.54
CA GLU A 535 29.26 6.97 -14.78
C GLU A 535 29.55 7.28 -16.25
N ASN A 536 28.99 6.51 -17.18
CA ASN A 536 29.44 6.57 -18.58
C ASN A 536 28.35 7.10 -19.54
N GLU A 537 27.12 7.18 -19.11
CA GLU A 537 25.97 7.51 -19.97
C GLU A 537 25.13 8.61 -19.35
N LEU A 538 24.36 9.29 -20.19
CA LEU A 538 23.29 10.15 -19.70
C LEU A 538 22.12 9.31 -19.19
N ILE A 539 21.55 9.72 -18.08
CA ILE A 539 20.45 9.03 -17.42
C ILE A 539 19.24 9.95 -17.22
N ASP A 540 18.05 9.34 -17.26
CA ASP A 540 16.82 9.92 -16.76
C ASP A 540 16.57 9.36 -15.36
N VAL A 541 16.47 10.22 -14.36
CA VAL A 541 16.32 9.83 -12.96
C VAL A 541 15.17 10.56 -12.28
N ALA A 542 14.31 9.81 -11.60
CA ALA A 542 13.28 10.36 -10.70
C ALA A 542 13.58 9.94 -9.26
N TYR A 543 13.40 10.86 -8.32
CA TYR A 543 13.81 10.69 -6.94
C TYR A 543 12.91 11.47 -5.97
N GLU A 544 12.95 11.04 -4.72
CA GLU A 544 12.29 11.63 -3.56
C GLU A 544 13.36 12.27 -2.68
N PRO A 545 13.47 13.61 -2.61
CA PRO A 545 14.44 14.28 -1.74
C PRO A 545 13.98 14.20 -0.29
N GLU A 546 14.92 13.91 0.60
CA GLU A 546 14.69 13.90 2.05
C GLU A 546 15.90 14.45 2.81
N LEU A 547 15.68 14.90 4.04
CA LEU A 547 16.76 15.25 4.97
C LEU A 547 17.18 13.98 5.73
N ASN A 548 18.43 13.58 5.56
CA ASN A 548 19.01 12.44 6.25
C ASN A 548 20.04 12.89 7.28
N GLU A 549 19.83 12.50 8.54
CA GLU A 549 20.76 12.75 9.62
C GLU A 549 21.67 11.54 9.83
N TRP A 550 22.97 11.74 9.59
CA TRP A 550 23.98 10.73 9.79
C TRP A 550 25.16 11.26 10.60
N GLN A 551 25.47 10.63 11.73
CA GLN A 551 26.56 11.03 12.64
C GLN A 551 26.49 12.49 13.11
N GLY A 552 25.26 13.03 13.28
CA GLY A 552 25.04 14.41 13.69
C GLY A 552 25.11 15.46 12.58
N GLU A 553 25.38 15.04 11.33
CA GLU A 553 25.30 15.91 10.16
C GLU A 553 23.99 15.66 9.40
N VAL A 554 23.29 16.75 9.06
CA VAL A 554 22.11 16.70 8.21
C VAL A 554 22.50 16.96 6.77
N ARG A 555 22.11 16.06 5.87
CA ARG A 555 22.38 16.15 4.43
C ARG A 555 21.11 15.93 3.64
N ILE A 556 21.06 16.52 2.44
CA ILE A 556 20.01 16.18 1.46
C ILE A 556 20.39 14.84 0.82
N GLU A 557 19.50 13.86 0.90
CA GLU A 557 19.62 12.59 0.21
C GLU A 557 18.41 12.39 -0.72
N CYS A 558 18.64 11.87 -1.92
CA CYS A 558 17.59 11.55 -2.89
C CYS A 558 17.38 10.05 -2.95
N LYS A 559 16.21 9.57 -2.59
CA LYS A 559 15.81 8.18 -2.78
C LYS A 559 15.31 7.98 -4.20
N VAL A 560 16.02 7.18 -4.99
CA VAL A 560 15.70 6.98 -6.40
C VAL A 560 14.48 6.09 -6.56
N SER A 561 13.49 6.59 -7.30
CA SER A 561 12.24 5.89 -7.63
C SER A 561 12.23 5.34 -9.06
N SER A 562 13.03 5.92 -9.99
CA SER A 562 13.26 5.44 -11.35
C SER A 562 14.64 5.87 -11.81
N LEU A 563 15.37 4.96 -12.47
CA LEU A 563 16.68 5.20 -13.06
C LEU A 563 16.76 4.43 -14.37
N GLU A 564 16.94 5.15 -15.46
CA GLU A 564 16.96 4.57 -16.80
C GLU A 564 18.03 5.27 -17.66
N PRO A 565 18.57 4.62 -18.71
CA PRO A 565 19.34 5.34 -19.72
C PRO A 565 18.49 6.47 -20.31
N ALA A 566 19.07 7.63 -20.52
CA ALA A 566 18.36 8.74 -21.17
C ALA A 566 17.82 8.29 -22.55
N ALA A 567 16.62 8.76 -22.87
CA ALA A 567 15.95 8.38 -24.12
C ALA A 567 16.71 8.88 -25.34
N GLN A 568 17.55 8.02 -25.90
CA GLN A 568 18.37 8.32 -27.10
C GLN A 568 18.16 7.24 -28.16
N GLY A 569 17.80 7.65 -29.37
CA GLY A 569 17.55 6.74 -30.49
C GLY A 569 16.17 6.06 -30.43
N GLU A 570 16.02 4.96 -31.15
CA GLU A 570 14.77 4.18 -31.19
C GLU A 570 14.61 3.34 -29.92
N GLY A 571 13.45 3.40 -29.29
CA GLY A 571 13.16 2.65 -28.06
C GLY A 571 13.10 1.14 -28.23
N VAL A 572 12.80 0.66 -29.44
CA VAL A 572 12.69 -0.77 -29.77
C VAL A 572 13.19 -1.05 -31.19
N LEU A 573 13.99 -2.10 -31.31
CA LEU A 573 14.60 -2.55 -32.54
C LEU A 573 13.63 -3.31 -33.46
N GLU A 574 13.92 -3.29 -34.75
CA GLU A 574 13.28 -4.17 -35.74
C GLU A 574 13.73 -5.64 -35.56
N ARG A 575 12.97 -6.55 -36.14
CA ARG A 575 13.18 -8.00 -36.00
C ARG A 575 14.61 -8.44 -36.32
N GLU A 576 15.22 -7.90 -37.35
CA GLU A 576 16.57 -8.29 -37.78
C GLU A 576 17.62 -7.87 -36.75
N GLN A 577 17.50 -6.64 -36.26
CA GLN A 577 18.39 -6.10 -35.23
C GLN A 577 18.21 -6.84 -33.91
N LEU A 578 16.96 -7.16 -33.50
CA LEU A 578 16.70 -8.02 -32.33
C LEU A 578 17.36 -9.40 -32.47
N LEU A 579 17.33 -9.97 -33.68
CA LEU A 579 17.98 -11.26 -33.94
C LEU A 579 19.51 -11.17 -33.77
N ASP A 580 20.10 -10.05 -34.19
CA ASP A 580 21.54 -9.84 -34.06
C ASP A 580 21.94 -9.67 -32.58
N VAL A 581 21.17 -8.89 -31.80
CA VAL A 581 21.39 -8.80 -30.34
C VAL A 581 21.23 -10.18 -29.68
N TYR A 582 20.21 -10.97 -30.04
CA TYR A 582 20.01 -12.29 -29.48
C TYR A 582 21.18 -13.25 -29.82
N LYS A 583 21.64 -13.26 -31.10
CA LYS A 583 22.82 -14.05 -31.52
C LYS A 583 24.08 -13.65 -30.75
N PHE A 584 24.27 -12.34 -30.54
CA PHE A 584 25.38 -11.82 -29.75
C PHE A 584 25.32 -12.34 -28.30
N LEU A 585 24.19 -12.18 -27.63
CA LEU A 585 24.02 -12.68 -26.26
C LEU A 585 24.25 -14.18 -26.15
N ARG A 586 23.83 -14.96 -27.15
CA ARG A 586 24.09 -16.41 -27.22
C ARG A 586 25.56 -16.80 -27.32
N ARG A 587 26.38 -15.93 -27.90
CA ARG A 587 27.83 -16.10 -28.04
C ARG A 587 28.59 -15.54 -26.85
N ALA A 588 28.04 -14.54 -26.20
CA ALA A 588 28.62 -13.81 -25.08
C ALA A 588 28.53 -14.57 -23.74
N ARG A 589 28.56 -15.93 -23.76
CA ARG A 589 28.45 -16.77 -22.54
C ARG A 589 29.53 -16.49 -21.50
N ASP A 590 30.66 -15.95 -21.91
CA ASP A 590 31.79 -15.62 -21.02
C ASP A 590 31.55 -14.34 -20.19
N PHE A 591 30.48 -13.59 -20.45
CA PHE A 591 30.07 -12.41 -19.68
C PHE A 591 29.08 -12.71 -18.54
N THR A 592 28.87 -13.97 -18.20
CA THR A 592 27.86 -14.40 -17.20
C THR A 592 28.21 -14.00 -15.77
N GLU A 593 29.46 -13.63 -15.47
CA GLU A 593 29.84 -13.23 -14.10
C GLU A 593 29.48 -11.78 -13.75
N TYR A 594 29.29 -10.91 -14.74
CA TYR A 594 28.92 -9.52 -14.51
C TYR A 594 27.97 -9.00 -15.59
N PHE A 595 26.67 -9.08 -15.36
CA PHE A 595 25.70 -8.42 -16.22
C PHE A 595 25.85 -6.90 -16.11
N ASN A 596 26.60 -6.31 -17.04
CA ASN A 596 26.82 -4.87 -17.15
C ASN A 596 26.33 -4.40 -18.51
N LEU A 597 25.21 -3.66 -18.50
CA LEU A 597 24.53 -3.18 -19.70
C LEU A 597 25.47 -2.40 -20.65
N CYS A 598 26.24 -1.45 -20.11
CA CYS A 598 27.18 -0.66 -20.91
C CYS A 598 28.29 -1.51 -21.56
N SER A 599 28.81 -2.49 -20.83
CA SER A 599 29.83 -3.40 -21.37
C SER A 599 29.26 -4.29 -22.47
N LEU A 600 28.01 -4.76 -22.31
CA LEU A 600 27.32 -5.54 -23.35
C LEU A 600 27.10 -4.70 -24.61
N VAL A 601 26.65 -3.47 -24.46
CA VAL A 601 26.41 -2.55 -25.60
C VAL A 601 27.72 -2.24 -26.34
N ARG A 602 28.81 -1.92 -25.61
CA ARG A 602 30.13 -1.69 -26.22
C ARG A 602 30.63 -2.92 -26.97
N ALA A 603 30.56 -4.09 -26.34
CA ALA A 603 30.99 -5.33 -26.97
C ALA A 603 30.15 -5.66 -28.22
N PHE A 604 28.84 -5.48 -28.16
CA PHE A 604 27.94 -5.66 -29.31
C PHE A 604 28.31 -4.71 -30.43
N ASN A 605 28.42 -3.40 -30.19
CA ASN A 605 28.75 -2.38 -31.17
C ASN A 605 30.13 -2.65 -31.82
N THR A 606 31.11 -3.04 -31.01
CA THR A 606 32.46 -3.40 -31.49
C THR A 606 32.45 -4.62 -32.42
N GLN A 607 31.71 -5.68 -32.04
CA GLN A 607 31.66 -6.94 -32.82
C GLN A 607 30.81 -6.85 -34.08
N THR A 608 29.76 -6.03 -34.07
CA THR A 608 28.81 -5.97 -35.18
C THR A 608 29.00 -4.77 -36.09
N GLY A 609 29.80 -3.78 -35.66
CA GLY A 609 29.93 -2.48 -36.36
C GLY A 609 28.67 -1.61 -36.29
N GLN A 610 27.67 -2.02 -35.48
CA GLN A 610 26.47 -1.21 -35.24
C GLN A 610 26.76 -0.14 -34.19
N ASN A 611 25.86 0.85 -34.04
CA ASN A 611 25.98 1.91 -33.05
C ASN A 611 24.66 2.04 -32.28
N LEU A 612 24.32 0.97 -31.51
CA LEU A 612 23.14 1.01 -30.66
C LEU A 612 23.41 1.82 -29.40
N SER A 613 22.46 2.67 -29.02
CA SER A 613 22.48 3.32 -27.71
C SER A 613 22.15 2.30 -26.60
N THR A 614 22.59 2.61 -25.40
CA THR A 614 22.26 1.81 -24.21
C THR A 614 20.76 1.74 -24.00
N TYR A 615 20.04 2.83 -24.28
CA TYR A 615 18.58 2.89 -24.27
C TYR A 615 17.92 1.87 -25.20
N THR A 616 18.37 1.82 -26.45
CA THR A 616 17.84 0.91 -27.48
C THR A 616 18.15 -0.56 -27.16
N PHE A 617 19.37 -0.82 -26.71
CA PHE A 617 19.79 -2.18 -26.34
C PHE A 617 19.02 -2.70 -25.09
N ASP A 618 18.77 -1.86 -24.08
CA ASP A 618 17.92 -2.17 -22.94
C ASP A 618 16.49 -2.52 -23.37
N GLY A 619 15.95 -1.80 -24.37
CA GLY A 619 14.67 -2.15 -24.98
C GLY A 619 14.65 -3.56 -25.59
N ALA A 620 15.74 -3.97 -26.24
CA ALA A 620 15.86 -5.35 -26.78
C ALA A 620 15.91 -6.39 -25.67
N LEU A 621 16.65 -6.14 -24.58
CA LEU A 621 16.67 -7.06 -23.43
C LEU A 621 15.28 -7.24 -22.81
N LYS A 622 14.51 -6.18 -22.68
CA LYS A 622 13.12 -6.23 -22.17
C LYS A 622 12.22 -7.07 -23.05
N VAL A 623 12.34 -6.92 -24.38
CA VAL A 623 11.61 -7.79 -25.32
C VAL A 623 11.98 -9.26 -25.09
N PHE A 624 13.25 -9.57 -24.87
CA PHE A 624 13.67 -10.98 -24.63
C PHE A 624 13.23 -11.50 -23.28
N GLU A 625 13.22 -10.69 -22.23
CA GLU A 625 12.67 -11.06 -20.92
C GLU A 625 11.17 -11.37 -21.01
N GLU A 626 10.41 -10.50 -21.67
CA GLU A 626 8.97 -10.68 -21.86
C GLU A 626 8.66 -11.97 -22.64
N LEU A 627 9.48 -12.31 -23.63
CA LEU A 627 9.33 -13.54 -24.42
C LEU A 627 9.90 -14.79 -23.72
N GLY A 628 10.47 -14.66 -22.52
CA GLY A 628 11.11 -15.77 -21.83
C GLY A 628 12.40 -16.27 -22.51
N LEU A 629 13.00 -15.47 -23.38
CA LEU A 629 14.30 -15.74 -24.04
C LEU A 629 15.50 -15.33 -23.19
N LEU A 630 15.26 -14.49 -22.19
CA LEU A 630 16.26 -13.98 -21.27
C LEU A 630 15.69 -14.03 -19.85
N ILE A 631 16.49 -14.52 -18.91
CA ILE A 631 16.21 -14.47 -17.48
C ILE A 631 17.38 -13.74 -16.83
N ILE A 632 17.10 -12.60 -16.20
CA ILE A 632 18.10 -11.84 -15.45
C ILE A 632 17.93 -12.19 -13.97
N ASP A 633 18.99 -12.74 -13.37
CA ASP A 633 19.08 -12.93 -11.92
C ASP A 633 19.82 -11.72 -11.33
N GLY A 634 19.03 -10.74 -10.85
CA GLY A 634 19.57 -9.50 -10.29
C GLY A 634 20.43 -9.73 -9.05
N ASP A 635 20.12 -10.76 -8.26
CA ASP A 635 20.84 -11.08 -7.03
C ASP A 635 22.21 -11.71 -7.35
N LYS A 636 22.27 -12.55 -8.37
CA LYS A 636 23.51 -13.21 -8.82
C LYS A 636 24.28 -12.44 -9.88
N LYS A 637 23.73 -11.34 -10.39
CA LYS A 637 24.30 -10.54 -11.50
C LYS A 637 24.61 -11.39 -12.74
N THR A 638 23.76 -12.38 -13.01
CA THR A 638 23.90 -13.31 -14.14
C THR A 638 22.68 -13.26 -15.02
N PHE A 639 22.78 -13.75 -16.22
CA PHE A 639 21.65 -13.97 -17.10
C PHE A 639 21.66 -15.36 -17.69
N GLU A 640 20.49 -15.92 -17.94
CA GLU A 640 20.28 -17.19 -18.62
C GLU A 640 19.54 -16.97 -19.92
N LEU A 641 19.86 -17.72 -20.95
CA LEU A 641 19.19 -17.71 -22.24
C LEU A 641 18.50 -19.07 -22.47
N PRO A 642 17.29 -19.24 -21.96
CA PRO A 642 16.50 -20.46 -22.19
C PRO A 642 16.33 -20.74 -23.67
N ARG A 643 16.31 -22.03 -24.05
CA ARG A 643 15.95 -22.42 -25.41
C ARG A 643 14.42 -22.46 -25.51
N PRO A 644 13.80 -21.69 -26.41
CA PRO A 644 12.36 -21.77 -26.61
C PRO A 644 11.98 -23.15 -27.18
N LYS A 645 10.92 -23.75 -26.63
CA LYS A 645 10.38 -25.02 -27.15
C LYS A 645 9.64 -24.83 -28.45
N ASN A 646 9.08 -23.66 -28.69
CA ASN A 646 8.27 -23.33 -29.86
C ASN A 646 8.80 -22.08 -30.57
N LYS A 647 8.36 -21.85 -31.80
CA LYS A 647 8.61 -20.62 -32.54
C LYS A 647 7.89 -19.48 -31.83
N LEU A 648 8.62 -18.46 -31.47
CA LEU A 648 8.10 -17.28 -30.75
C LEU A 648 7.66 -16.19 -31.73
N ASP A 649 6.59 -15.50 -31.40
CA ASP A 649 6.12 -14.30 -32.08
C ASP A 649 6.55 -13.07 -31.27
N LEU A 650 7.26 -12.13 -31.92
CA LEU A 650 7.66 -10.86 -31.27
C LEU A 650 6.46 -10.04 -30.82
N ASN A 651 5.30 -10.20 -31.47
CA ASN A 651 4.07 -9.53 -31.05
C ASN A 651 3.54 -10.03 -29.70
N ASN A 652 4.07 -11.14 -29.15
CA ASN A 652 3.80 -11.55 -27.78
C ASN A 652 4.54 -10.67 -26.75
N SER A 653 5.53 -9.88 -27.15
CA SER A 653 6.14 -8.87 -26.28
C SER A 653 5.34 -7.58 -26.31
N ARG A 654 4.95 -7.11 -25.14
CA ARG A 654 4.26 -5.82 -24.96
C ARG A 654 5.17 -4.65 -25.32
N THR A 655 6.42 -4.69 -24.85
CA THR A 655 7.44 -3.68 -25.19
C THR A 655 7.62 -3.55 -26.71
N TYR A 656 7.64 -4.67 -27.43
CA TYR A 656 7.73 -4.65 -28.89
C TYR A 656 6.49 -4.04 -29.55
N ARG A 657 5.28 -4.39 -29.10
CA ARG A 657 4.03 -3.80 -29.62
C ARG A 657 3.96 -2.30 -29.38
N LEU A 658 4.31 -1.84 -28.17
CA LEU A 658 4.32 -0.41 -27.82
C LEU A 658 5.30 0.38 -28.68
N GLY A 659 6.54 -0.09 -28.81
CA GLY A 659 7.54 0.59 -29.66
C GLY A 659 7.17 0.65 -31.15
N ARG A 660 6.43 -0.35 -31.65
CA ARG A 660 5.89 -0.30 -33.02
C ARG A 660 4.77 0.74 -33.19
N ARG A 661 3.92 0.92 -32.16
CA ARG A 661 2.88 1.95 -32.17
C ARG A 661 3.47 3.36 -32.14
N GLU A 662 4.46 3.62 -31.30
CA GLU A 662 5.17 4.90 -31.22
C GLU A 662 5.77 5.30 -32.58
N ARG A 663 6.19 4.31 -33.39
CA ARG A 663 6.69 4.54 -34.76
C ARG A 663 5.60 4.64 -35.84
N GLY A 664 4.32 4.61 -35.47
CA GLY A 664 3.20 4.64 -36.40
C GLY A 664 3.06 3.40 -37.29
N LEU A 665 3.72 2.28 -36.95
CA LEU A 665 3.77 1.04 -37.72
C LEU A 665 2.59 0.08 -37.48
N GLN A 666 1.66 0.45 -36.61
CA GLN A 666 0.41 -0.29 -36.37
C GLN A 666 -0.78 0.66 -36.38
N ALA A 667 -1.87 0.25 -37.03
CA ALA A 667 -3.16 0.94 -36.93
C ALA A 667 -3.63 0.93 -35.46
N ALA A 668 -4.00 2.08 -34.92
CA ALA A 668 -4.55 2.18 -33.59
C ALA A 668 -5.81 1.32 -33.44
N LYS A 669 -5.87 0.43 -32.44
CA LYS A 669 -7.15 -0.13 -32.00
C LYS A 669 -8.04 1.04 -31.55
N PRO A 670 -9.35 1.01 -31.82
CA PRO A 670 -10.25 2.04 -31.30
C PRO A 670 -10.11 2.13 -29.77
N PRO A 671 -10.18 3.33 -29.19
CA PRO A 671 -10.02 3.50 -27.75
C PRO A 671 -11.08 2.65 -27.03
N SER A 672 -10.63 1.77 -26.14
CA SER A 672 -11.51 1.06 -25.22
C SER A 672 -12.29 2.09 -24.40
N ALA A 673 -13.52 1.76 -24.06
CA ALA A 673 -14.49 2.62 -23.41
C ALA A 673 -13.85 3.53 -22.34
N LYS A 674 -14.12 4.82 -22.46
CA LYS A 674 -13.65 5.87 -21.53
C LYS A 674 -13.85 5.42 -20.09
N ILE A 675 -12.76 5.42 -19.32
CA ILE A 675 -12.82 5.37 -17.87
C ILE A 675 -13.68 6.56 -17.43
N ILE A 676 -14.87 6.29 -16.89
CA ILE A 676 -15.69 7.33 -16.29
C ILE A 676 -14.98 7.75 -15.00
N PRO A 677 -14.57 9.02 -14.84
CA PRO A 677 -13.99 9.49 -13.59
C PRO A 677 -15.00 9.27 -12.46
N LEU A 678 -14.54 8.86 -11.29
CA LEU A 678 -15.34 8.61 -10.08
C LEU A 678 -16.24 9.80 -9.66
N ASP A 679 -16.00 11.00 -10.18
CA ASP A 679 -16.80 12.22 -9.92
C ASP A 679 -18.11 12.32 -10.70
N SER A 680 -18.35 11.52 -11.72
CA SER A 680 -19.59 11.62 -12.50
C SER A 680 -20.77 10.82 -11.95
N ALA A 681 -20.54 9.90 -11.01
CA ALA A 681 -21.59 9.13 -10.35
C ALA A 681 -22.33 9.92 -9.26
N LYS A 682 -21.78 11.05 -8.76
CA LYS A 682 -22.41 11.89 -7.72
C LYS A 682 -23.35 12.96 -8.24
N ARG A 683 -23.53 13.14 -9.57
CA ARG A 683 -24.40 14.19 -10.12
C ARG A 683 -25.71 13.72 -10.75
N ARG A 684 -26.09 12.45 -10.65
CA ARG A 684 -27.37 11.95 -11.22
C ARG A 684 -28.41 11.47 -10.22
N SER A 685 -28.28 11.74 -8.92
CA SER A 685 -29.30 11.40 -7.93
C SER A 685 -29.99 12.62 -7.30
N LEU A 686 -30.03 13.76 -8.03
CA LEU A 686 -30.82 14.92 -7.64
C LEU A 686 -31.70 15.37 -8.85
N GLN A 687 -32.64 14.56 -9.24
CA GLN A 687 -33.90 14.89 -9.92
C GLN A 687 -34.66 13.58 -10.20
N LEU A 688 -35.42 13.16 -9.21
CA LEU A 688 -36.77 12.59 -9.26
C LEU A 688 -37.13 12.12 -7.86
#